data_03a1e5ae6dfd9798a4a3baebe25b911c
#
_entry.id   03a1e5ae6dfd9798a4a3baebe25b911c
#
_cell.length_a   1.000
_cell.length_b   1.000
_cell.length_c   1.000
_cell.angle_alpha   90.00
_cell.angle_beta   90.00
_cell.angle_gamma   90.00
#
_symmetry.space_group_name_H-M   'P 1'
#
loop_
_entity.id
_entity.type
_entity.pdbx_description
1 polymer ?
#
loop_
_entity_poly.entity_id
_entity_poly.type
_entity_poly.pdbx_seq_one_letter_code
_entity_poly.pdbx_strand_id
1 'polypeptide(L)'
;MLSNQQKQYLSWLLTKKSADNSIDSLASTLIDSQVDLNPHQVDAALFAFKNPLSQGVLLADEVGLGKTIEAGLVIAQTWAEREKRILIITPANLRKQWYQELYDKFGLKAVIFEAKIYNQLKKEDNTKPFIQDDIIICSYQFAKSKANDIKNIAWDLVVIDEAHRLRNVYKKQNITANVIKQSLEHVHNKVLLTATPLQNSLLELYGLVSILDERVFGDLESFKSQFITGDKEVTLPQLRARLATVCKRTLRQQVQPFVSYTARRAIVQDFTPSKEEQQLRELVAGYLRRPNLQALPVGQRQLISLVLWKLLASSTQAIAGALATMTARLEKKLIDQDSNILDELDDDYEALIESGDDYVELLEEDDILSAKEKQAIELEIAELKEFQSLAVNIKQQSKGQALLIALETAFEALQELGAERKAIIFTESKRTQEYLTELLRGTSYFDGLVLFNGTNNDDKAKKIYKEWIERYKGTDRVTGAKSADTRAALVDYFKEQGSVMIATEAGAEGINLQFCSLIINYDLPWNPQRIEQRIGRCHRYGQKHDVVVVNFVDRSNEADSRVYDLLSEKFQLFDGVFGASDEILGTIGSGVDFEKRIAEIYQECRDPEEIAQSFESLQNELSAEINEAMLNTRNLLMNHFDENVLYRIKSDAIQIRQTYEQYLLALLNDEFSRHEANVIFDENGFQLNDAITIDGTSFNIGRYDLAKTNTHEHVIRLNHPFVQSLLDRYKAQTLKPTKLVFDYDAYGLQVSSLKPFIGDSGFLIAELLEVSSLGRLEQHLVLSAITNSGELLADDDPDKLLKLPMKSQAETAQIVLPEQIRLEQENRKNRILEQINVRNLGFFDQEIIKLDGWADDLKNGLEVEIKEIDKAIKEARKSATIAASLQDKLNWQKTQRELEMKRTKLRRELFDRQDEIDMQRNELIGQLEGQLEQKIAMKKLFVIEWQLR
;
A
#
# COMPACT_ATOMS: atom_id res chain seq x y z
N MET A 1 6.15 44.48 -6.86
CA MET A 1 5.07 44.40 -5.84
C MET A 1 3.78 43.93 -6.52
N LEU A 2 3.04 43.06 -5.87
CA LEU A 2 1.74 42.60 -6.36
C LEU A 2 0.62 43.54 -5.87
N SER A 3 -0.38 43.81 -6.73
CA SER A 3 -1.62 44.47 -6.29
C SER A 3 -2.43 43.53 -5.36
N ASN A 4 -3.35 44.13 -4.57
CA ASN A 4 -4.24 43.32 -3.73
C ASN A 4 -5.14 42.40 -4.55
N GLN A 5 -5.50 42.80 -5.75
CA GLN A 5 -6.29 42.01 -6.72
C GLN A 5 -5.50 40.81 -7.21
N GLN A 6 -4.21 40.98 -7.55
CA GLN A 6 -3.32 39.87 -7.94
C GLN A 6 -3.11 38.90 -6.77
N LYS A 7 -2.93 39.41 -5.53
CA LYS A 7 -2.81 38.56 -4.34
C LYS A 7 -4.05 37.71 -4.09
N GLN A 8 -5.21 38.30 -4.15
CA GLN A 8 -6.47 37.59 -4.00
C GLN A 8 -6.65 36.56 -5.11
N TYR A 9 -6.37 36.93 -6.35
CA TYR A 9 -6.43 36.05 -7.50
C TYR A 9 -5.48 34.85 -7.35
N LEU A 10 -4.20 35.09 -7.08
CA LEU A 10 -3.20 34.03 -6.90
C LEU A 10 -3.53 33.12 -5.69
N SER A 11 -4.05 33.70 -4.60
CA SER A 11 -4.47 32.93 -3.42
C SER A 11 -5.62 31.95 -3.74
N TRP A 12 -6.60 32.39 -4.54
CA TRP A 12 -7.66 31.50 -5.03
C TRP A 12 -7.11 30.46 -6.01
N LEU A 13 -6.22 30.87 -6.95
CA LEU A 13 -5.62 29.96 -7.92
C LEU A 13 -4.87 28.82 -7.24
N LEU A 14 -4.08 29.14 -6.19
CA LEU A 14 -3.30 28.16 -5.42
C LEU A 14 -4.14 27.22 -4.55
N THR A 15 -5.38 27.58 -4.20
CA THR A 15 -6.19 26.86 -3.21
C THR A 15 -7.59 26.49 -3.71
N LYS A 16 -7.94 26.76 -4.96
CA LYS A 16 -9.24 26.40 -5.55
C LYS A 16 -9.39 24.87 -5.53
N LYS A 17 -10.61 24.42 -5.24
CA LYS A 17 -10.99 23.01 -5.31
C LYS A 17 -11.38 22.67 -6.74
N SER A 18 -10.78 21.65 -7.31
CA SER A 18 -11.09 21.13 -8.65
C SER A 18 -11.57 19.68 -8.52
N ALA A 19 -12.65 19.34 -9.19
CA ALA A 19 -13.19 17.97 -9.19
C ALA A 19 -13.02 17.28 -10.55
N ASP A 20 -12.23 17.85 -11.44
CA ASP A 20 -11.89 17.25 -12.72
C ASP A 20 -10.70 16.27 -12.58
N ASN A 21 -10.55 15.38 -13.57
CA ASN A 21 -9.46 14.42 -13.65
C ASN A 21 -8.18 15.02 -14.25
N SER A 22 -8.04 16.32 -14.24
CA SER A 22 -6.87 17.01 -14.75
C SER A 22 -5.75 16.99 -13.69
N ILE A 23 -4.51 17.15 -14.15
CA ILE A 23 -3.35 17.27 -13.25
C ILE A 23 -3.48 18.54 -12.39
N ASP A 24 -4.21 19.54 -12.88
CA ASP A 24 -4.50 20.76 -12.12
C ASP A 24 -5.28 20.48 -10.82
N SER A 25 -6.05 19.40 -10.76
CA SER A 25 -6.74 19.01 -9.53
C SER A 25 -5.76 18.58 -8.42
N LEU A 26 -4.57 18.11 -8.77
CA LEU A 26 -3.50 17.75 -7.84
C LEU A 26 -2.46 18.87 -7.64
N ALA A 27 -2.67 20.05 -8.23
CA ALA A 27 -1.66 21.11 -8.25
C ALA A 27 -1.13 21.48 -6.86
N SER A 28 -2.02 21.67 -5.87
CA SER A 28 -1.63 21.97 -4.49
C SER A 28 -0.82 20.85 -3.84
N THR A 29 -1.18 19.59 -4.10
CA THR A 29 -0.47 18.41 -3.60
C THR A 29 0.91 18.26 -4.25
N LEU A 30 1.01 18.52 -5.55
CA LEU A 30 2.29 18.44 -6.29
C LEU A 30 3.32 19.46 -5.79
N ILE A 31 2.86 20.66 -5.35
CA ILE A 31 3.73 21.68 -4.75
C ILE A 31 4.23 21.25 -3.38
N ASP A 32 3.34 20.73 -2.56
CA ASP A 32 3.66 20.34 -1.19
C ASP A 32 4.46 19.03 -1.10
N SER A 33 4.43 18.20 -2.15
CA SER A 33 5.10 16.92 -2.16
C SER A 33 6.62 17.05 -2.40
N GLN A 34 7.40 16.33 -1.58
CA GLN A 34 8.86 16.23 -1.67
C GLN A 34 9.27 14.92 -2.33
N VAL A 35 8.58 14.55 -3.40
CA VAL A 35 8.82 13.33 -4.17
C VAL A 35 9.18 13.66 -5.61
N ASP A 36 9.99 12.80 -6.23
CA ASP A 36 10.11 12.81 -7.67
C ASP A 36 8.77 12.43 -8.28
N LEU A 37 8.27 13.27 -9.17
CA LEU A 37 6.95 13.07 -9.78
C LEU A 37 7.04 12.00 -10.87
N ASN A 38 6.93 10.75 -10.47
CA ASN A 38 6.84 9.63 -11.39
C ASN A 38 5.44 9.58 -12.00
N PRO A 39 5.31 9.57 -13.34
CA PRO A 39 4.01 9.74 -14.01
C PRO A 39 2.99 8.66 -13.67
N HIS A 40 3.41 7.40 -13.42
CA HIS A 40 2.51 6.34 -13.00
C HIS A 40 1.90 6.60 -11.62
N GLN A 41 2.66 7.20 -10.69
CA GLN A 41 2.15 7.52 -9.35
C GLN A 41 1.12 8.65 -9.38
N VAL A 42 1.35 9.66 -10.24
CA VAL A 42 0.38 10.74 -10.49
C VAL A 42 -0.88 10.18 -11.15
N ASP A 43 -0.73 9.30 -12.15
CA ASP A 43 -1.85 8.63 -12.84
C ASP A 43 -2.68 7.76 -11.88
N ALA A 44 -2.03 7.03 -10.97
CA ALA A 44 -2.71 6.26 -9.94
C ALA A 44 -3.50 7.16 -8.96
N ALA A 45 -2.94 8.31 -8.56
CA ALA A 45 -3.65 9.28 -7.73
C ALA A 45 -4.83 9.91 -8.47
N LEU A 46 -4.67 10.31 -9.73
CA LEU A 46 -5.76 10.80 -10.56
C LEU A 46 -6.87 9.76 -10.73
N PHE A 47 -6.50 8.48 -10.89
CA PHE A 47 -7.46 7.39 -10.97
C PHE A 47 -8.33 7.29 -9.71
N ALA A 48 -7.75 7.51 -8.51
CA ALA A 48 -8.50 7.50 -7.27
C ALA A 48 -9.58 8.61 -7.18
N PHE A 49 -9.39 9.72 -7.90
CA PHE A 49 -10.37 10.83 -7.95
C PHE A 49 -11.25 10.78 -9.19
N LYS A 50 -11.04 9.82 -10.11
CA LYS A 50 -11.67 9.79 -11.44
C LYS A 50 -13.20 9.80 -11.39
N ASN A 51 -13.81 9.08 -10.45
CA ASN A 51 -15.26 9.02 -10.33
C ASN A 51 -15.68 9.31 -8.88
N PRO A 52 -16.33 10.47 -8.62
CA PRO A 52 -16.77 10.85 -7.27
C PRO A 52 -17.86 9.93 -6.69
N LEU A 53 -18.56 9.16 -7.52
CA LEU A 53 -19.57 8.18 -7.10
C LEU A 53 -18.95 6.82 -6.75
N SER A 54 -17.67 6.58 -7.07
CA SER A 54 -16.97 5.36 -6.70
C SER A 54 -16.76 5.31 -5.18
N GLN A 55 -16.98 4.13 -4.57
CA GLN A 55 -16.76 3.92 -3.14
C GLN A 55 -15.30 3.65 -2.78
N GLY A 56 -14.41 3.71 -3.75
CA GLY A 56 -12.98 3.57 -3.55
C GLY A 56 -12.26 2.87 -4.70
N VAL A 57 -10.95 2.70 -4.53
CA VAL A 57 -10.05 2.13 -5.55
C VAL A 57 -9.07 1.12 -4.97
N LEU A 58 -8.68 0.17 -5.81
CA LEU A 58 -7.62 -0.79 -5.57
C LEU A 58 -6.39 -0.37 -6.39
N LEU A 59 -5.33 0.10 -5.73
CA LEU A 59 -4.05 0.39 -6.34
C LEU A 59 -3.15 -0.83 -6.21
N ALA A 60 -2.87 -1.46 -7.34
CA ALA A 60 -2.30 -2.80 -7.42
C ALA A 60 -0.95 -2.85 -8.16
N ASP A 61 -0.19 -1.75 -8.10
CA ASP A 61 1.12 -1.62 -8.73
C ASP A 61 2.12 -2.61 -8.16
N GLU A 62 3.07 -3.07 -8.97
CA GLU A 62 4.10 -4.03 -8.56
C GLU A 62 4.94 -3.52 -7.38
N VAL A 63 5.57 -4.47 -6.67
CA VAL A 63 6.48 -4.15 -5.55
C VAL A 63 7.58 -3.20 -6.02
N GLY A 64 7.85 -2.15 -5.23
CA GLY A 64 8.93 -1.18 -5.52
C GLY A 64 8.53 -0.01 -6.41
N LEU A 65 7.32 0.06 -6.96
CA LEU A 65 6.82 1.20 -7.75
C LEU A 65 6.36 2.39 -6.89
N GLY A 66 6.23 2.20 -5.59
CA GLY A 66 5.95 3.29 -4.66
C GLY A 66 4.47 3.50 -4.34
N LYS A 67 3.69 2.44 -4.14
CA LYS A 67 2.28 2.50 -3.73
C LYS A 67 2.00 3.44 -2.55
N THR A 68 2.93 3.52 -1.59
CA THR A 68 2.85 4.48 -0.46
C THR A 68 2.85 5.93 -0.95
N ILE A 69 3.58 6.23 -2.06
CA ILE A 69 3.57 7.57 -2.67
C ILE A 69 2.25 7.84 -3.38
N GLU A 70 1.73 6.86 -4.12
CA GLU A 70 0.43 6.96 -4.79
C GLU A 70 -0.67 7.30 -3.78
N ALA A 71 -0.77 6.51 -2.71
CA ALA A 71 -1.73 6.78 -1.65
C ALA A 71 -1.40 8.07 -0.87
N GLY A 72 -0.13 8.41 -0.71
CA GLY A 72 0.32 9.66 -0.11
C GLY A 72 -0.15 10.88 -0.90
N LEU A 73 -0.13 10.83 -2.24
CA LEU A 73 -0.71 11.87 -3.10
C LEU A 73 -2.23 11.98 -2.90
N VAL A 74 -2.94 10.85 -2.81
CA VAL A 74 -4.38 10.85 -2.53
C VAL A 74 -4.68 11.45 -1.15
N ILE A 75 -3.94 11.04 -0.12
CA ILE A 75 -4.07 11.57 1.24
C ILE A 75 -3.81 13.08 1.27
N ALA A 76 -2.73 13.52 0.63
CA ALA A 76 -2.34 14.93 0.61
C ALA A 76 -3.38 15.80 -0.11
N GLN A 77 -3.97 15.30 -1.21
CA GLN A 77 -5.03 16.00 -1.91
C GLN A 77 -6.32 16.08 -1.07
N THR A 78 -6.74 14.98 -0.45
CA THR A 78 -7.88 14.95 0.47
C THR A 78 -7.68 15.94 1.62
N TRP A 79 -6.46 15.96 2.17
CA TRP A 79 -6.10 16.91 3.22
C TRP A 79 -6.13 18.38 2.76
N ALA A 80 -5.62 18.68 1.56
CA ALA A 80 -5.64 20.00 0.96
C ALA A 80 -7.06 20.52 0.72
N GLU A 81 -7.99 19.62 0.46
CA GLU A 81 -9.43 19.90 0.32
C GLU A 81 -10.14 20.12 1.68
N ARG A 82 -9.39 20.10 2.79
CA ARG A 82 -9.85 20.24 4.18
C ARG A 82 -10.70 19.07 4.68
N GLU A 83 -10.58 17.92 4.07
CA GLU A 83 -11.14 16.65 4.51
C GLU A 83 -10.10 15.95 5.40
N LYS A 84 -10.24 16.07 6.72
CA LYS A 84 -9.16 15.74 7.67
C LYS A 84 -9.35 14.42 8.41
N ARG A 85 -10.52 13.79 8.35
CA ARG A 85 -10.75 12.51 9.00
C ARG A 85 -10.23 11.36 8.16
N ILE A 86 -8.92 11.10 8.30
CA ILE A 86 -8.21 10.10 7.51
C ILE A 86 -7.69 9.00 8.42
N LEU A 87 -8.00 7.74 8.07
CA LEU A 87 -7.55 6.55 8.77
C LEU A 87 -6.67 5.71 7.85
N ILE A 88 -5.51 5.28 8.35
CA ILE A 88 -4.61 4.34 7.68
C ILE A 88 -4.56 3.06 8.50
N ILE A 89 -4.98 1.94 7.90
CA ILE A 89 -4.87 0.59 8.46
C ILE A 89 -3.73 -0.12 7.74
N THR A 90 -2.70 -0.51 8.48
CA THR A 90 -1.48 -1.08 7.91
C THR A 90 -0.92 -2.18 8.82
N PRO A 91 -0.07 -3.10 8.34
CA PRO A 91 0.69 -3.99 9.22
C PRO A 91 1.42 -3.23 10.33
N ALA A 92 1.53 -3.84 11.51
CA ALA A 92 2.07 -3.18 12.71
C ALA A 92 3.47 -2.61 12.51
N ASN A 93 4.29 -3.27 11.70
CA ASN A 93 5.66 -2.91 11.34
C ASN A 93 5.77 -1.75 10.34
N LEU A 94 4.73 -1.50 9.51
CA LEU A 94 4.72 -0.41 8.52
C LEU A 94 4.24 0.93 9.10
N ARG A 95 3.65 0.96 10.29
CA ARG A 95 3.07 2.19 10.89
C ARG A 95 4.07 3.34 10.98
N LYS A 96 5.32 3.05 11.36
CA LYS A 96 6.37 4.08 11.47
C LYS A 96 6.82 4.58 10.10
N GLN A 97 6.90 3.69 9.11
CA GLN A 97 7.22 4.07 7.74
C GLN A 97 6.15 5.04 7.21
N TRP A 98 4.86 4.71 7.37
CA TRP A 98 3.76 5.60 6.99
C TRP A 98 3.85 6.96 7.68
N TYR A 99 4.11 6.97 8.99
CA TYR A 99 4.29 8.20 9.75
C TYR A 99 5.42 9.07 9.18
N GLN A 100 6.58 8.48 8.93
CA GLN A 100 7.74 9.19 8.39
C GLN A 100 7.51 9.66 6.94
N GLU A 101 6.97 8.80 6.08
CA GLU A 101 6.73 9.16 4.68
C GLU A 101 5.70 10.28 4.54
N LEU A 102 4.64 10.28 5.33
CA LEU A 102 3.66 11.38 5.35
C LEU A 102 4.31 12.69 5.78
N TYR A 103 5.14 12.65 6.80
CA TYR A 103 5.81 13.84 7.30
C TYR A 103 6.91 14.32 6.34
N ASP A 104 7.85 13.44 5.98
CA ASP A 104 9.02 13.81 5.17
C ASP A 104 8.63 14.19 3.74
N LYS A 105 7.70 13.47 3.12
CA LYS A 105 7.36 13.63 1.70
C LYS A 105 6.18 14.57 1.44
N PHE A 106 5.24 14.65 2.37
CA PHE A 106 4.01 15.44 2.19
C PHE A 106 3.82 16.53 3.25
N GLY A 107 4.66 16.57 4.30
CA GLY A 107 4.54 17.54 5.40
C GLY A 107 3.28 17.34 6.24
N LEU A 108 2.68 16.15 6.21
CA LEU A 108 1.45 15.83 6.91
C LEU A 108 1.73 15.22 8.28
N LYS A 109 1.04 15.71 9.30
CA LYS A 109 1.12 15.15 10.65
C LYS A 109 0.22 13.95 10.78
N ALA A 110 0.71 12.94 11.47
CA ALA A 110 -0.01 11.73 11.75
C ALA A 110 0.23 11.27 13.20
N VAL A 111 -0.63 10.42 13.72
CA VAL A 111 -0.49 9.80 15.03
C VAL A 111 -0.65 8.30 14.92
N ILE A 112 0.26 7.54 15.56
CA ILE A 112 0.19 6.09 15.58
C ILE A 112 -0.65 5.67 16.79
N PHE A 113 -1.84 5.09 16.53
CA PHE A 113 -2.71 4.58 17.59
C PHE A 113 -2.29 3.17 18.01
N GLU A 114 -1.94 3.09 19.29
CA GLU A 114 -1.74 1.87 20.06
C GLU A 114 -2.68 1.87 21.27
N ALA A 115 -2.89 0.71 21.89
CA ALA A 115 -3.78 0.58 23.05
C ALA A 115 -3.42 1.56 24.18
N LYS A 116 -2.13 1.85 24.37
CA LYS A 116 -1.65 2.79 25.40
C LYS A 116 -2.09 4.22 25.11
N ILE A 117 -1.84 4.73 23.91
CA ILE A 117 -2.19 6.10 23.49
C ILE A 117 -3.71 6.27 23.48
N TYR A 118 -4.42 5.30 22.89
CA TYR A 118 -5.88 5.31 22.85
C TYR A 118 -6.51 5.36 24.25
N ASN A 119 -6.03 4.53 25.19
CA ASN A 119 -6.52 4.50 26.56
C ASN A 119 -6.15 5.77 27.36
N GLN A 120 -5.02 6.38 27.03
CA GLN A 120 -4.62 7.67 27.62
C GLN A 120 -5.57 8.78 27.18
N LEU A 121 -5.80 8.93 25.87
CA LEU A 121 -6.75 9.92 25.32
C LEU A 121 -8.16 9.72 25.88
N LYS A 122 -8.59 8.47 26.08
CA LYS A 122 -9.89 8.16 26.65
C LYS A 122 -9.99 8.55 28.13
N LYS A 123 -8.89 8.58 28.89
CA LYS A 123 -8.83 9.05 30.29
C LYS A 123 -8.79 10.57 30.44
N GLU A 124 -8.29 11.28 29.42
CA GLU A 124 -8.17 12.75 29.40
C GLU A 124 -9.47 13.45 28.95
N ASP A 125 -10.63 12.85 29.23
CA ASP A 125 -11.99 13.32 28.90
C ASP A 125 -12.32 13.32 27.39
N ASN A 126 -11.50 12.73 26.55
CA ASN A 126 -11.83 12.54 25.13
C ASN A 126 -12.65 11.27 24.94
N THR A 127 -13.98 11.40 24.92
CA THR A 127 -14.90 10.27 24.72
C THR A 127 -14.80 9.63 23.34
N LYS A 128 -14.20 10.32 22.38
CA LYS A 128 -14.03 9.85 20.99
C LYS A 128 -12.59 10.08 20.50
N PRO A 129 -11.62 9.23 20.91
CA PRO A 129 -10.21 9.43 20.56
C PRO A 129 -9.90 9.48 19.04
N PHE A 130 -10.76 8.89 18.20
CA PHE A 130 -10.62 8.95 16.74
C PHE A 130 -11.01 10.30 16.13
N ILE A 131 -11.64 11.21 16.89
CA ILE A 131 -11.95 12.57 16.41
C ILE A 131 -10.80 13.49 16.83
N GLN A 132 -9.90 13.73 15.88
CA GLN A 132 -8.76 14.63 16.05
C GLN A 132 -8.32 15.20 14.70
N ASP A 133 -7.44 16.20 14.74
CA ASP A 133 -6.99 16.93 13.56
C ASP A 133 -5.86 16.23 12.80
N ASP A 134 -5.19 15.23 13.38
CA ASP A 134 -4.09 14.51 12.76
C ASP A 134 -4.57 13.22 12.06
N ILE A 135 -3.83 12.77 11.04
CA ILE A 135 -4.07 11.49 10.36
C ILE A 135 -3.81 10.35 11.34
N ILE A 136 -4.73 9.38 11.40
CA ILE A 136 -4.61 8.26 12.32
C ILE A 136 -4.03 7.05 11.59
N ILE A 137 -2.98 6.46 12.16
CA ILE A 137 -2.36 5.23 11.67
C ILE A 137 -2.54 4.13 12.71
N CYS A 138 -3.10 2.99 12.34
CA CYS A 138 -3.27 1.86 13.25
C CYS A 138 -2.96 0.52 12.58
N SER A 139 -2.79 -0.54 13.40
CA SER A 139 -2.62 -1.89 12.90
C SER A 139 -3.95 -2.59 12.66
N TYR A 140 -3.95 -3.67 11.86
CA TYR A 140 -5.12 -4.53 11.62
C TYR A 140 -5.73 -5.04 12.93
N GLN A 141 -4.91 -5.52 13.86
CA GLN A 141 -5.38 -6.03 15.15
C GLN A 141 -6.01 -4.93 16.01
N PHE A 142 -5.42 -3.74 15.99
CA PHE A 142 -5.99 -2.58 16.68
C PHE A 142 -7.32 -2.17 16.04
N ALA A 143 -7.40 -2.09 14.71
CA ALA A 143 -8.62 -1.78 13.97
C ALA A 143 -9.74 -2.79 14.29
N LYS A 144 -9.44 -4.10 14.29
CA LYS A 144 -10.36 -5.16 14.71
C LYS A 144 -10.85 -4.92 16.14
N SER A 145 -9.95 -4.63 17.09
CA SER A 145 -10.30 -4.44 18.52
C SER A 145 -11.16 -3.20 18.77
N LYS A 146 -11.10 -2.21 17.87
CA LYS A 146 -11.79 -0.91 17.95
C LYS A 146 -12.83 -0.73 16.83
N ALA A 147 -13.26 -1.80 16.20
CA ALA A 147 -14.17 -1.77 15.05
C ALA A 147 -15.45 -0.97 15.29
N ASN A 148 -16.06 -1.07 16.48
CA ASN A 148 -17.26 -0.31 16.83
C ASN A 148 -16.99 1.19 16.93
N ASP A 149 -15.82 1.58 17.45
CA ASP A 149 -15.45 2.99 17.55
C ASP A 149 -15.17 3.56 16.14
N ILE A 150 -14.50 2.79 15.27
CA ILE A 150 -14.22 3.15 13.87
C ILE A 150 -15.51 3.29 13.08
N LYS A 151 -16.47 2.36 13.23
CA LYS A 151 -17.77 2.39 12.54
C LYS A 151 -18.58 3.66 12.82
N ASN A 152 -18.42 4.25 14.01
CA ASN A 152 -19.16 5.43 14.44
C ASN A 152 -18.56 6.77 13.99
N ILE A 153 -17.49 6.75 13.20
CA ILE A 153 -16.84 7.95 12.67
C ILE A 153 -17.17 8.08 11.18
N ALA A 154 -17.55 9.28 10.76
CA ALA A 154 -17.67 9.62 9.35
C ALA A 154 -16.28 9.94 8.78
N TRP A 155 -15.58 8.90 8.30
CA TRP A 155 -14.26 9.04 7.69
C TRP A 155 -14.37 9.69 6.31
N ASP A 156 -13.49 10.64 6.04
CA ASP A 156 -13.37 11.27 4.72
C ASP A 156 -12.55 10.37 3.76
N LEU A 157 -11.55 9.63 4.32
CA LEU A 157 -10.75 8.67 3.58
C LEU A 157 -10.26 7.54 4.50
N VAL A 158 -10.32 6.31 4.02
CA VAL A 158 -9.66 5.17 4.66
C VAL A 158 -8.69 4.51 3.69
N VAL A 159 -7.43 4.39 4.09
CA VAL A 159 -6.38 3.69 3.34
C VAL A 159 -6.06 2.37 4.03
N ILE A 160 -6.05 1.28 3.28
CA ILE A 160 -5.70 -0.05 3.78
C ILE A 160 -4.47 -0.53 3.01
N ASP A 161 -3.35 -0.60 3.71
CA ASP A 161 -2.08 -1.06 3.13
C ASP A 161 -1.90 -2.56 3.32
N GLU A 162 -1.26 -3.23 2.36
CA GLU A 162 -1.14 -4.69 2.26
C GLU A 162 -2.52 -5.37 2.35
N ALA A 163 -3.48 -4.84 1.57
CA ALA A 163 -4.88 -5.25 1.61
C ALA A 163 -5.10 -6.73 1.23
N HIS A 164 -4.12 -7.41 0.64
CA HIS A 164 -4.16 -8.86 0.38
C HIS A 164 -4.44 -9.68 1.66
N ARG A 165 -4.13 -9.15 2.84
CA ARG A 165 -4.48 -9.78 4.13
C ARG A 165 -6.00 -9.92 4.36
N LEU A 166 -6.80 -9.14 3.64
CA LEU A 166 -8.27 -9.17 3.71
C LEU A 166 -8.92 -9.93 2.54
N ARG A 167 -8.15 -10.46 1.58
CA ARG A 167 -8.65 -11.10 0.35
C ARG A 167 -9.66 -12.23 0.58
N ASN A 168 -9.53 -12.96 1.70
CA ASN A 168 -10.42 -14.07 2.06
C ASN A 168 -11.64 -13.63 2.89
N VAL A 169 -12.07 -12.36 2.78
CA VAL A 169 -13.23 -11.81 3.52
C VAL A 169 -14.55 -12.57 3.24
N TYR A 170 -14.66 -13.23 2.10
CA TYR A 170 -15.81 -14.08 1.75
C TYR A 170 -15.89 -15.39 2.56
N LYS A 171 -14.78 -15.78 3.24
CA LYS A 171 -14.78 -16.93 4.16
C LYS A 171 -15.26 -16.49 5.55
N LYS A 172 -16.29 -17.12 6.08
CA LYS A 172 -16.84 -16.79 7.43
C LYS A 172 -15.83 -16.95 8.56
N GLN A 173 -14.84 -17.81 8.38
CA GLN A 173 -13.79 -18.08 9.35
C GLN A 173 -12.78 -16.92 9.48
N ASN A 174 -12.61 -16.08 8.46
CA ASN A 174 -11.72 -14.92 8.54
C ASN A 174 -12.37 -13.76 9.31
N ILE A 175 -12.34 -13.89 10.65
CA ILE A 175 -12.97 -12.95 11.58
C ILE A 175 -12.40 -11.54 11.41
N THR A 176 -11.08 -11.41 11.23
CA THR A 176 -10.40 -10.11 11.11
C THR A 176 -10.88 -9.33 9.89
N ALA A 177 -10.90 -9.98 8.72
CA ALA A 177 -11.33 -9.33 7.49
C ALA A 177 -12.83 -8.95 7.53
N ASN A 178 -13.66 -9.83 8.06
CA ASN A 178 -15.11 -9.58 8.18
C ASN A 178 -15.40 -8.40 9.13
N VAL A 179 -14.74 -8.34 10.29
CA VAL A 179 -14.93 -7.24 11.25
C VAL A 179 -14.47 -5.90 10.68
N ILE A 180 -13.32 -5.86 10.00
CA ILE A 180 -12.83 -4.64 9.36
C ILE A 180 -13.78 -4.21 8.24
N LYS A 181 -14.21 -5.12 7.35
CA LYS A 181 -15.17 -4.80 6.29
C LYS A 181 -16.44 -4.16 6.86
N GLN A 182 -17.04 -4.77 7.90
CA GLN A 182 -18.24 -4.25 8.56
C GLN A 182 -18.03 -2.89 9.23
N SER A 183 -16.83 -2.64 9.79
CA SER A 183 -16.54 -1.35 10.40
C SER A 183 -16.40 -0.21 9.39
N LEU A 184 -16.14 -0.53 8.11
CA LEU A 184 -15.92 0.41 7.02
C LEU A 184 -17.09 0.48 6.01
N GLU A 185 -18.21 -0.16 6.29
CA GLU A 185 -19.38 -0.25 5.41
C GLU A 185 -19.91 1.12 4.99
N HIS A 186 -19.88 2.10 5.90
CA HIS A 186 -20.39 3.45 5.67
C HIS A 186 -19.33 4.43 5.13
N VAL A 187 -18.09 3.98 4.95
CA VAL A 187 -17.02 4.82 4.42
C VAL A 187 -17.15 4.88 2.90
N HIS A 188 -17.25 6.09 2.37
CA HIS A 188 -17.38 6.30 0.93
C HIS A 188 -16.05 6.16 0.22
N ASN A 189 -15.00 6.86 0.68
CA ASN A 189 -13.70 6.85 0.02
C ASN A 189 -12.75 5.84 0.67
N LYS A 190 -12.43 4.76 -0.04
CA LYS A 190 -11.49 3.72 0.39
C LYS A 190 -10.38 3.54 -0.64
N VAL A 191 -9.14 3.44 -0.19
CA VAL A 191 -7.97 3.11 -1.03
C VAL A 191 -7.33 1.85 -0.49
N LEU A 192 -7.37 0.78 -1.27
CA LEU A 192 -6.70 -0.47 -0.95
C LEU A 192 -5.38 -0.55 -1.72
N LEU A 193 -4.30 -0.87 -1.02
CA LEU A 193 -2.97 -1.04 -1.59
C LEU A 193 -2.54 -2.49 -1.51
N THR A 194 -2.15 -3.08 -2.63
CA THR A 194 -1.56 -4.43 -2.66
C THR A 194 -0.72 -4.61 -3.92
N ALA A 195 0.37 -5.36 -3.84
CA ALA A 195 1.10 -5.78 -5.03
C ALA A 195 0.47 -7.02 -5.69
N THR A 196 -0.29 -7.78 -4.92
CA THR A 196 -0.82 -9.09 -5.33
C THR A 196 -2.35 -9.15 -5.17
N PRO A 197 -3.12 -8.46 -6.03
CA PRO A 197 -4.57 -8.42 -5.94
C PRO A 197 -5.24 -9.77 -6.29
N LEU A 198 -4.52 -10.60 -7.04
CA LEU A 198 -4.97 -11.92 -7.50
C LEU A 198 -3.79 -12.89 -7.39
N GLN A 199 -3.92 -13.91 -6.55
CA GLN A 199 -2.92 -14.97 -6.40
C GLN A 199 -3.46 -16.32 -6.88
N ASN A 200 -4.41 -16.90 -6.15
CA ASN A 200 -4.86 -18.27 -6.32
C ASN A 200 -6.21 -18.41 -7.04
N SER A 201 -7.08 -17.44 -6.84
CA SER A 201 -8.46 -17.53 -7.30
C SER A 201 -9.07 -16.16 -7.55
N LEU A 202 -9.93 -16.07 -8.57
CA LEU A 202 -10.77 -14.89 -8.79
C LEU A 202 -11.62 -14.52 -7.56
N LEU A 203 -11.84 -15.46 -6.63
CA LEU A 203 -12.51 -15.17 -5.36
C LEU A 203 -11.73 -14.24 -4.44
N GLU A 204 -10.41 -14.23 -4.52
CA GLU A 204 -9.58 -13.29 -3.77
C GLU A 204 -9.78 -11.85 -4.26
N LEU A 205 -9.84 -11.69 -5.58
CA LEU A 205 -10.17 -10.41 -6.22
C LEU A 205 -11.60 -9.96 -5.86
N TYR A 206 -12.56 -10.89 -5.91
CA TYR A 206 -13.91 -10.66 -5.40
C TYR A 206 -13.91 -10.15 -3.96
N GLY A 207 -13.14 -10.82 -3.09
CA GLY A 207 -13.00 -10.44 -1.69
C GLY A 207 -12.53 -9.01 -1.52
N LEU A 208 -11.44 -8.62 -2.19
CA LEU A 208 -10.89 -7.25 -2.12
C LEU A 208 -11.87 -6.21 -2.66
N VAL A 209 -12.45 -6.44 -3.83
CA VAL A 209 -13.40 -5.50 -4.45
C VAL A 209 -14.68 -5.39 -3.61
N SER A 210 -15.12 -6.46 -2.95
CA SER A 210 -16.29 -6.42 -2.05
C SER A 210 -16.09 -5.56 -0.79
N ILE A 211 -14.84 -5.24 -0.42
CA ILE A 211 -14.52 -4.28 0.65
C ILE A 211 -14.72 -2.85 0.15
N LEU A 212 -14.40 -2.61 -1.12
CA LEU A 212 -14.64 -1.31 -1.76
C LEU A 212 -16.13 -1.08 -1.99
N ASP A 213 -16.73 -1.91 -2.83
CA ASP A 213 -18.14 -1.83 -3.22
C ASP A 213 -18.65 -3.22 -3.63
N GLU A 214 -19.63 -3.74 -2.89
CA GLU A 214 -20.25 -5.05 -3.17
C GLU A 214 -21.02 -5.08 -4.50
N ARG A 215 -21.40 -3.91 -5.03
CA ARG A 215 -22.18 -3.78 -6.26
C ARG A 215 -21.36 -3.97 -7.54
N VAL A 216 -20.03 -3.97 -7.45
CA VAL A 216 -19.17 -4.16 -8.64
C VAL A 216 -19.29 -5.58 -9.20
N PHE A 217 -19.36 -6.59 -8.34
CA PHE A 217 -19.34 -7.99 -8.73
C PHE A 217 -20.58 -8.79 -8.30
N GLY A 218 -21.57 -8.15 -7.68
CA GLY A 218 -22.73 -8.82 -7.13
C GLY A 218 -22.41 -9.65 -5.88
N ASP A 219 -23.27 -10.62 -5.56
CA ASP A 219 -23.03 -11.53 -4.45
C ASP A 219 -22.04 -12.66 -4.82
N LEU A 220 -21.56 -13.37 -3.80
CA LEU A 220 -20.56 -14.44 -3.97
C LEU A 220 -21.02 -15.57 -4.90
N GLU A 221 -22.28 -15.97 -4.80
CA GLU A 221 -22.80 -17.12 -5.58
C GLU A 221 -22.99 -16.71 -7.05
N SER A 222 -23.48 -15.51 -7.30
CA SER A 222 -23.55 -14.93 -8.64
C SER A 222 -22.17 -14.80 -9.28
N PHE A 223 -21.17 -14.32 -8.53
CA PHE A 223 -19.80 -14.22 -9.01
C PHE A 223 -19.21 -15.60 -9.35
N LYS A 224 -19.40 -16.62 -8.51
CA LYS A 224 -18.93 -17.97 -8.78
C LYS A 224 -19.57 -18.55 -10.04
N SER A 225 -20.88 -18.43 -10.16
CA SER A 225 -21.61 -18.98 -11.31
C SER A 225 -21.20 -18.34 -12.63
N GLN A 226 -20.96 -17.04 -12.62
CA GLN A 226 -20.65 -16.26 -13.81
C GLN A 226 -19.18 -16.33 -14.20
N PHE A 227 -18.25 -16.10 -13.26
CA PHE A 227 -16.83 -15.90 -13.56
C PHE A 227 -15.93 -17.10 -13.25
N ILE A 228 -16.39 -18.07 -12.43
CA ILE A 228 -15.61 -19.28 -12.13
C ILE A 228 -16.08 -20.46 -12.97
N THR A 229 -17.39 -20.68 -13.04
CA THR A 229 -17.97 -21.82 -13.78
C THR A 229 -18.45 -21.44 -15.19
N GLY A 230 -18.57 -20.16 -15.51
CA GLY A 230 -19.02 -19.64 -16.79
C GLY A 230 -18.00 -19.80 -17.92
N ASP A 231 -18.42 -19.49 -19.14
CA ASP A 231 -17.56 -19.50 -20.33
C ASP A 231 -16.56 -18.32 -20.24
N LYS A 232 -15.30 -18.65 -20.09
CA LYS A 232 -14.22 -17.67 -19.90
C LYS A 232 -14.04 -16.71 -21.07
N GLU A 233 -14.33 -17.12 -22.30
CA GLU A 233 -14.19 -16.23 -23.46
C GLU A 233 -15.17 -15.07 -23.43
N VAL A 234 -16.37 -15.30 -22.87
CA VAL A 234 -17.43 -14.27 -22.77
C VAL A 234 -17.31 -13.48 -21.48
N THR A 235 -16.99 -14.15 -20.37
CA THR A 235 -17.08 -13.54 -19.02
C THR A 235 -15.85 -12.73 -18.64
N LEU A 236 -14.64 -13.09 -19.13
CA LEU A 236 -13.41 -12.35 -18.84
C LEU A 236 -13.40 -10.88 -19.34
N PRO A 237 -13.86 -10.59 -20.56
CA PRO A 237 -13.99 -9.19 -21.00
C PRO A 237 -14.94 -8.37 -20.13
N GLN A 238 -16.04 -8.98 -19.66
CA GLN A 238 -17.00 -8.33 -18.76
C GLN A 238 -16.36 -8.07 -17.38
N LEU A 239 -15.67 -9.06 -16.82
CA LEU A 239 -14.93 -8.92 -15.56
C LEU A 239 -13.89 -7.81 -15.67
N ARG A 240 -13.15 -7.76 -16.78
CA ARG A 240 -12.16 -6.70 -17.07
C ARG A 240 -12.80 -5.31 -17.10
N ALA A 241 -13.91 -5.14 -17.78
CA ALA A 241 -14.58 -3.87 -17.88
C ALA A 241 -15.04 -3.36 -16.50
N ARG A 242 -15.57 -4.26 -15.65
CA ARG A 242 -15.97 -3.93 -14.27
C ARG A 242 -14.76 -3.60 -13.40
N LEU A 243 -13.69 -4.40 -13.48
CA LEU A 243 -12.47 -4.21 -12.71
C LEU A 243 -11.77 -2.89 -13.06
N ALA A 244 -11.76 -2.50 -14.33
CA ALA A 244 -11.14 -1.27 -14.81
C ALA A 244 -11.73 0.02 -14.19
N THR A 245 -12.91 -0.06 -13.59
CA THR A 245 -13.53 1.07 -12.90
C THR A 245 -13.02 1.28 -11.48
N VAL A 246 -12.46 0.24 -10.85
CA VAL A 246 -12.07 0.24 -9.43
C VAL A 246 -10.62 -0.19 -9.18
N CYS A 247 -9.92 -0.72 -10.18
CA CYS A 247 -8.55 -1.23 -10.02
C CYS A 247 -7.60 -0.56 -11.03
N LYS A 248 -6.48 -0.04 -10.51
CA LYS A 248 -5.35 0.44 -11.29
C LYS A 248 -4.14 -0.42 -10.99
N ARG A 249 -3.42 -0.84 -12.03
CA ARG A 249 -2.20 -1.62 -11.91
C ARG A 249 -1.18 -1.19 -12.95
N THR A 250 0.07 -1.02 -12.49
CA THR A 250 1.22 -0.71 -13.32
C THR A 250 2.31 -1.77 -13.12
N LEU A 251 2.96 -2.17 -14.19
CA LEU A 251 4.06 -3.12 -14.17
C LEU A 251 5.41 -2.38 -14.24
N ARG A 252 6.44 -2.93 -13.61
CA ARG A 252 7.80 -2.35 -13.64
C ARG A 252 8.33 -2.17 -15.06
N GLN A 253 8.06 -3.13 -15.95
CA GLN A 253 8.45 -3.03 -17.35
C GLN A 253 7.83 -1.82 -18.05
N GLN A 254 6.61 -1.45 -17.71
CA GLN A 254 5.90 -0.33 -18.31
C GLN A 254 6.46 1.03 -17.89
N VAL A 255 7.07 1.12 -16.73
CA VAL A 255 7.64 2.39 -16.20
C VAL A 255 9.15 2.53 -16.47
N GLN A 256 9.79 1.51 -17.00
CA GLN A 256 11.23 1.53 -17.30
C GLN A 256 11.68 2.73 -18.14
N PRO A 257 10.92 3.24 -19.13
CA PRO A 257 11.29 4.46 -19.86
C PRO A 257 11.34 5.72 -18.99
N PHE A 258 10.66 5.73 -17.85
CA PHE A 258 10.51 6.89 -16.98
C PHE A 258 11.35 6.80 -15.70
N VAL A 259 11.70 5.59 -15.28
CA VAL A 259 12.31 5.29 -13.98
C VAL A 259 13.52 4.38 -14.17
N SER A 260 14.70 4.84 -13.78
CA SER A 260 15.93 4.04 -13.84
C SER A 260 15.98 3.08 -12.64
N TYR A 261 16.14 1.79 -12.91
CA TYR A 261 16.43 0.76 -11.92
C TYR A 261 17.84 0.20 -12.13
N THR A 262 18.50 -0.13 -11.02
CA THR A 262 19.78 -0.84 -11.02
C THR A 262 19.58 -2.34 -11.29
N ALA A 263 20.65 -3.07 -11.59
CA ALA A 263 20.59 -4.51 -11.80
C ALA A 263 20.75 -5.28 -10.47
N ARG A 264 20.38 -6.56 -10.50
CA ARG A 264 20.67 -7.55 -9.46
C ARG A 264 21.82 -8.41 -9.92
N ARG A 265 22.72 -8.77 -9.01
CA ARG A 265 23.86 -9.66 -9.27
C ARG A 265 23.84 -10.78 -8.26
N ALA A 266 23.58 -12.00 -8.72
CA ALA A 266 23.57 -13.17 -7.86
C ALA A 266 25.00 -13.65 -7.52
N ILE A 267 25.21 -14.02 -6.27
CA ILE A 267 26.37 -14.79 -5.80
C ILE A 267 25.84 -16.02 -5.08
N VAL A 268 26.29 -17.21 -5.52
CA VAL A 268 25.96 -18.47 -4.86
C VAL A 268 27.12 -18.84 -3.95
N GLN A 269 26.84 -19.01 -2.69
CA GLN A 269 27.82 -19.52 -1.71
C GLN A 269 27.49 -20.96 -1.39
N ASP A 270 28.20 -21.85 -2.05
CA ASP A 270 28.09 -23.28 -1.76
C ASP A 270 28.82 -23.64 -0.45
N PHE A 271 28.26 -24.58 0.28
CA PHE A 271 28.89 -25.15 1.47
C PHE A 271 28.58 -26.66 1.57
N THR A 272 29.43 -27.39 2.28
CA THR A 272 29.23 -28.81 2.56
C THR A 272 29.21 -29.02 4.07
N PRO A 273 28.11 -29.56 4.63
CA PRO A 273 27.99 -29.85 6.05
C PRO A 273 29.05 -30.83 6.56
N SER A 274 29.47 -30.67 7.81
CA SER A 274 30.31 -31.60 8.49
C SER A 274 29.62 -32.96 8.70
N LYS A 275 30.36 -33.98 9.06
CA LYS A 275 29.80 -35.32 9.33
C LYS A 275 28.79 -35.29 10.47
N GLU A 276 29.08 -34.49 11.51
CA GLU A 276 28.20 -34.35 12.67
C GLU A 276 26.90 -33.61 12.27
N GLU A 277 26.99 -32.58 11.43
CA GLU A 277 25.81 -31.87 10.89
C GLU A 277 24.95 -32.79 10.00
N GLN A 278 25.57 -33.62 9.17
CA GLN A 278 24.88 -34.61 8.36
C GLN A 278 24.18 -35.66 9.22
N GLN A 279 24.87 -36.21 10.25
CA GLN A 279 24.27 -37.15 11.17
C GLN A 279 23.07 -36.57 11.91
N LEU A 280 23.17 -35.33 12.40
CA LEU A 280 22.05 -34.65 13.05
C LEU A 280 20.87 -34.51 12.10
N ARG A 281 21.12 -34.11 10.84
CA ARG A 281 20.11 -33.98 9.81
C ARG A 281 19.39 -35.30 9.53
N GLU A 282 20.12 -36.40 9.36
CA GLU A 282 19.57 -37.73 9.11
C GLU A 282 18.67 -38.20 10.27
N LEU A 283 19.11 -38.01 11.52
CA LEU A 283 18.37 -38.40 12.71
C LEU A 283 17.08 -37.61 12.84
N VAL A 284 17.14 -36.29 12.76
CA VAL A 284 15.94 -35.42 12.85
C VAL A 284 15.00 -35.66 11.66
N ALA A 285 15.53 -35.82 10.46
CA ALA A 285 14.74 -36.16 9.28
C ALA A 285 14.01 -37.50 9.43
N GLY A 286 14.72 -38.53 9.94
CA GLY A 286 14.14 -39.85 10.24
C GLY A 286 13.05 -39.76 11.30
N TYR A 287 13.19 -38.91 12.30
CA TYR A 287 12.18 -38.65 13.31
C TYR A 287 10.93 -37.98 12.71
N LEU A 288 11.08 -36.88 11.97
CA LEU A 288 9.97 -36.11 11.40
C LEU A 288 9.11 -36.92 10.39
N ARG A 289 9.66 -37.93 9.74
CA ARG A 289 8.98 -38.81 8.80
C ARG A 289 8.08 -39.87 9.46
N ARG A 290 8.14 -40.06 10.80
CA ARG A 290 7.31 -41.06 11.51
C ARG A 290 5.84 -40.66 11.58
N PRO A 291 4.90 -41.58 11.38
CA PRO A 291 3.46 -41.26 11.32
C PRO A 291 2.85 -40.83 12.64
N ASN A 292 3.39 -41.30 13.79
CA ASN A 292 2.74 -41.14 15.12
C ASN A 292 3.72 -40.49 16.14
N LEU A 293 3.93 -39.17 16.00
CA LEU A 293 4.75 -38.41 16.93
C LEU A 293 3.87 -37.77 18.01
N GLN A 294 4.23 -37.97 19.29
CA GLN A 294 3.48 -37.43 20.44
C GLN A 294 3.78 -35.94 20.66
N ALA A 295 4.94 -35.47 20.20
CA ALA A 295 5.31 -34.06 20.27
C ALA A 295 4.57 -33.17 19.26
N LEU A 296 4.02 -33.77 18.19
CA LEU A 296 3.37 -33.01 17.10
C LEU A 296 1.86 -33.30 17.07
N PRO A 297 0.99 -32.32 17.41
CA PRO A 297 -0.46 -32.47 17.30
C PRO A 297 -0.89 -32.79 15.87
N VAL A 298 -1.86 -33.69 15.71
CA VAL A 298 -2.32 -34.16 14.41
C VAL A 298 -2.78 -32.99 13.49
N GLY A 299 -3.52 -32.04 14.03
CA GLY A 299 -4.03 -30.88 13.28
C GLY A 299 -2.98 -29.83 12.90
N GLN A 300 -1.81 -29.81 13.57
CA GLN A 300 -0.76 -28.80 13.34
C GLN A 300 0.56 -29.41 12.80
N ARG A 301 0.56 -30.71 12.58
CA ARG A 301 1.77 -31.48 12.26
C ARG A 301 2.49 -30.98 11.02
N GLN A 302 1.76 -30.71 9.93
CA GLN A 302 2.36 -30.23 8.68
C GLN A 302 3.10 -28.90 8.87
N LEU A 303 2.48 -27.96 9.58
CA LEU A 303 3.06 -26.64 9.84
C LEU A 303 4.32 -26.76 10.71
N ILE A 304 4.23 -27.51 11.82
CA ILE A 304 5.37 -27.66 12.74
C ILE A 304 6.52 -28.41 12.05
N SER A 305 6.22 -29.46 11.27
CA SER A 305 7.24 -30.16 10.49
C SER A 305 7.95 -29.24 9.51
N LEU A 306 7.21 -28.39 8.79
CA LEU A 306 7.77 -27.38 7.87
C LEU A 306 8.76 -26.45 8.61
N VAL A 307 8.34 -25.94 9.78
CA VAL A 307 9.19 -25.08 10.62
C VAL A 307 10.46 -25.81 11.05
N LEU A 308 10.33 -27.06 11.52
CA LEU A 308 11.49 -27.85 11.97
C LEU A 308 12.47 -28.13 10.81
N TRP A 309 11.98 -28.40 9.59
CA TRP A 309 12.82 -28.53 8.42
C TRP A 309 13.60 -27.24 8.11
N LYS A 310 12.95 -26.09 8.19
CA LYS A 310 13.59 -24.79 7.98
C LYS A 310 14.61 -24.47 9.07
N LEU A 311 14.31 -24.76 10.35
CA LEU A 311 15.26 -24.57 11.45
C LEU A 311 16.47 -25.47 11.33
N LEU A 312 16.29 -26.72 10.87
CA LEU A 312 17.36 -27.67 10.62
C LEU A 312 18.29 -27.19 9.49
N ALA A 313 17.76 -26.54 8.46
CA ALA A 313 18.54 -25.94 7.39
C ALA A 313 19.18 -24.59 7.78
N SER A 314 18.68 -23.93 8.84
CA SER A 314 19.17 -22.64 9.32
C SER A 314 20.44 -22.78 10.18
N SER A 315 20.30 -23.33 11.39
CA SER A 315 21.45 -23.55 12.29
C SER A 315 21.20 -24.67 13.29
N THR A 316 22.30 -25.28 13.80
CA THR A 316 22.22 -26.32 14.84
C THR A 316 21.66 -25.75 16.16
N GLN A 317 21.89 -24.46 16.46
CA GLN A 317 21.32 -23.80 17.64
C GLN A 317 19.79 -23.61 17.50
N ALA A 318 19.29 -23.27 16.31
CA ALA A 318 17.88 -23.09 16.08
C ALA A 318 17.10 -24.41 16.26
N ILE A 319 17.62 -25.51 15.67
CA ILE A 319 16.98 -26.83 15.82
C ILE A 319 17.13 -27.37 17.26
N ALA A 320 18.27 -27.16 17.93
CA ALA A 320 18.45 -27.55 19.32
C ALA A 320 17.40 -26.91 20.24
N GLY A 321 17.13 -25.64 20.01
CA GLY A 321 16.09 -24.91 20.73
C GLY A 321 14.69 -25.44 20.48
N ALA A 322 14.34 -25.70 19.23
CA ALA A 322 13.03 -26.30 18.90
C ALA A 322 12.86 -27.70 19.53
N LEU A 323 13.92 -28.54 19.49
CA LEU A 323 13.91 -29.86 20.15
C LEU A 323 13.74 -29.72 21.67
N ALA A 324 14.39 -28.72 22.31
CA ALA A 324 14.20 -28.44 23.74
C ALA A 324 12.73 -28.04 24.05
N THR A 325 12.13 -27.18 23.23
CA THR A 325 10.71 -26.78 23.38
C THR A 325 9.77 -27.99 23.25
N MET A 326 10.00 -28.85 22.25
CA MET A 326 9.23 -30.10 22.10
C MET A 326 9.38 -31.02 23.29
N THR A 327 10.59 -31.19 23.82
CA THR A 327 10.90 -32.01 25.01
C THR A 327 10.14 -31.48 26.23
N ALA A 328 10.24 -30.16 26.49
CA ALA A 328 9.57 -29.52 27.63
C ALA A 328 8.04 -29.69 27.58
N ARG A 329 7.46 -29.62 26.38
CA ARG A 329 6.04 -29.87 26.17
C ARG A 329 5.64 -31.31 26.51
N LEU A 330 6.40 -32.29 26.02
CA LEU A 330 6.13 -33.70 26.33
C LEU A 330 6.28 -33.98 27.84
N GLU A 331 7.24 -33.36 28.51
CA GLU A 331 7.40 -33.44 29.97
C GLU A 331 6.20 -32.83 30.71
N LYS A 332 5.66 -31.67 30.24
CA LYS A 332 4.44 -31.06 30.78
C LYS A 332 3.23 -31.96 30.56
N LYS A 333 3.09 -32.59 29.37
CA LYS A 333 2.01 -33.52 29.04
C LYS A 333 1.99 -34.76 29.93
N LEU A 334 3.13 -35.21 30.40
CA LEU A 334 3.22 -36.30 31.40
C LEU A 334 2.70 -35.91 32.80
N ILE A 335 2.65 -34.60 33.11
CA ILE A 335 2.26 -34.02 34.41
C ILE A 335 0.81 -33.43 34.36
N ASP A 336 0.05 -33.67 33.31
CA ASP A 336 -1.31 -33.13 33.09
C ASP A 336 -1.37 -31.57 33.02
N GLN A 337 -0.33 -30.90 32.49
CA GLN A 337 -0.34 -29.46 32.21
C GLN A 337 -0.34 -29.21 30.69
N ASP A 338 -1.36 -28.55 30.21
CA ASP A 338 -1.49 -28.25 28.78
C ASP A 338 -0.69 -26.99 28.38
N SER A 339 0.05 -27.06 27.25
CA SER A 339 0.73 -25.90 26.65
C SER A 339 0.67 -25.98 25.12
N ASN A 340 0.36 -24.84 24.48
CA ASN A 340 0.30 -24.75 23.04
C ASN A 340 1.73 -24.60 22.47
N ILE A 341 2.19 -25.59 21.67
CA ILE A 341 3.53 -25.59 21.07
C ILE A 341 3.75 -24.46 20.07
N LEU A 342 2.69 -23.98 19.41
CA LEU A 342 2.80 -22.89 18.45
C LEU A 342 3.17 -21.57 19.14
N ASP A 343 2.58 -21.27 20.30
CA ASP A 343 2.88 -20.04 21.04
C ASP A 343 4.33 -20.01 21.55
N GLU A 344 4.88 -21.19 21.91
CA GLU A 344 6.26 -21.31 22.39
C GLU A 344 7.30 -21.30 21.24
N LEU A 345 6.94 -21.81 20.04
CA LEU A 345 7.79 -21.74 18.84
C LEU A 345 7.70 -20.38 18.16
N ASP A 346 6.62 -19.64 18.35
CA ASP A 346 6.39 -18.32 17.75
C ASP A 346 7.39 -17.28 18.25
N ASP A 347 7.83 -17.37 19.48
CA ASP A 347 8.90 -16.51 20.03
C ASP A 347 10.24 -16.68 19.29
N ASP A 348 10.51 -17.87 18.71
CA ASP A 348 11.74 -18.18 17.99
C ASP A 348 11.60 -18.03 16.47
N TYR A 349 10.41 -18.31 15.94
CA TYR A 349 10.12 -18.30 14.51
C TYR A 349 8.97 -17.34 14.20
N GLU A 350 9.33 -16.06 14.07
CA GLU A 350 8.38 -14.96 13.90
C GLU A 350 7.47 -15.07 12.64
N ALA A 351 7.87 -15.87 11.65
CA ALA A 351 7.09 -16.09 10.43
C ALA A 351 5.86 -17.01 10.62
N LEU A 352 5.73 -17.68 11.78
CA LEU A 352 4.54 -18.51 12.11
C LEU A 352 3.25 -17.69 12.17
N ILE A 353 3.32 -16.46 12.68
CA ILE A 353 2.16 -15.57 12.83
C ILE A 353 1.49 -15.27 11.47
N GLU A 354 2.29 -15.14 10.40
CA GLU A 354 1.76 -14.89 9.06
C GLU A 354 1.12 -16.11 8.40
N SER A 355 1.61 -17.31 8.76
CA SER A 355 1.12 -18.59 8.21
C SER A 355 -0.08 -19.15 9.00
N GLY A 356 -0.26 -18.73 10.25
CA GLY A 356 -1.22 -19.32 11.20
C GLY A 356 -2.70 -19.14 10.79
N ASP A 357 -3.04 -18.03 10.11
CA ASP A 357 -4.42 -17.78 9.67
C ASP A 357 -4.90 -18.76 8.57
N ASP A 358 -3.97 -19.35 7.80
CA ASP A 358 -4.27 -20.35 6.77
C ASP A 358 -4.30 -21.79 7.28
N TYR A 359 -3.89 -22.04 8.54
CA TYR A 359 -3.73 -23.38 9.14
C TYR A 359 -4.66 -23.67 10.33
N VAL A 360 -5.63 -22.80 10.62
CA VAL A 360 -6.56 -23.03 11.76
C VAL A 360 -7.48 -24.20 11.46
N GLU A 361 -7.09 -25.40 11.86
CA GLU A 361 -8.00 -26.54 12.00
C GLU A 361 -7.80 -27.25 13.34
N LEU A 362 -8.90 -27.30 14.09
CA LEU A 362 -9.24 -28.22 15.17
C LEU A 362 -8.37 -28.20 16.45
N LEU A 363 -8.99 -27.67 17.50
CA LEU A 363 -8.65 -27.97 18.89
C LEU A 363 -9.00 -29.44 19.17
N GLU A 364 -8.04 -30.27 19.57
CA GLU A 364 -8.26 -31.62 20.07
C GLU A 364 -8.80 -31.56 21.51
N GLU A 365 -9.80 -32.37 21.80
CA GLU A 365 -10.29 -32.60 23.18
C GLU A 365 -9.29 -33.48 23.97
N ASP A 366 -9.04 -33.11 25.21
CA ASP A 366 -8.13 -33.83 26.14
C ASP A 366 -8.63 -35.20 26.49
N ASP A 367 -7.93 -36.24 26.01
CA ASP A 367 -8.13 -37.62 26.43
C ASP A 367 -7.09 -37.99 27.49
N ILE A 368 -7.53 -38.76 28.51
CA ILE A 368 -6.68 -39.28 29.59
C ILE A 368 -5.65 -40.24 29.01
N LEU A 369 -4.36 -39.93 29.13
CA LEU A 369 -3.23 -40.70 28.58
C LEU A 369 -3.19 -42.14 29.11
N SER A 370 -3.17 -43.13 28.24
CA SER A 370 -2.98 -44.53 28.55
C SER A 370 -1.54 -44.86 28.98
N ALA A 371 -1.31 -45.94 29.68
CA ALA A 371 0.04 -46.39 30.12
C ALA A 371 0.99 -46.62 28.92
N LYS A 372 0.47 -47.02 27.75
CA LYS A 372 1.26 -47.18 26.51
C LYS A 372 1.70 -45.85 25.92
N GLU A 373 0.81 -44.86 25.98
CA GLU A 373 1.10 -43.51 25.49
C GLU A 373 2.14 -42.83 26.38
N LYS A 374 2.06 -42.99 27.70
CA LYS A 374 3.10 -42.46 28.62
C LYS A 374 4.46 -43.05 28.33
N GLN A 375 4.57 -44.35 28.09
CA GLN A 375 5.83 -45.02 27.74
C GLN A 375 6.33 -44.54 26.35
N ALA A 376 5.45 -44.30 25.38
CA ALA A 376 5.85 -43.76 24.08
C ALA A 376 6.38 -42.34 24.22
N ILE A 377 5.76 -41.48 25.03
CA ILE A 377 6.22 -40.12 25.33
C ILE A 377 7.59 -40.15 26.01
N GLU A 378 7.85 -41.01 26.99
CA GLU A 378 9.15 -41.13 27.67
C GLU A 378 10.28 -41.51 26.70
N LEU A 379 10.02 -42.44 25.77
CA LEU A 379 10.98 -42.84 24.74
C LEU A 379 11.29 -41.69 23.78
N GLU A 380 10.24 -40.98 23.37
CA GLU A 380 10.35 -39.81 22.47
C GLU A 380 11.14 -38.67 23.14
N ILE A 381 10.90 -38.39 24.42
CA ILE A 381 11.70 -37.44 25.22
C ILE A 381 13.20 -37.81 25.25
N ALA A 382 13.51 -39.09 25.47
CA ALA A 382 14.92 -39.54 25.51
C ALA A 382 15.61 -39.33 24.16
N GLU A 383 14.93 -39.64 23.07
CA GLU A 383 15.43 -39.46 21.68
C GLU A 383 15.62 -37.97 21.35
N LEU A 384 14.64 -37.12 21.65
CA LEU A 384 14.76 -35.67 21.41
C LEU A 384 15.90 -35.04 22.22
N LYS A 385 16.15 -35.51 23.46
CA LYS A 385 17.30 -35.08 24.27
C LYS A 385 18.64 -35.50 23.66
N GLU A 386 18.71 -36.67 23.04
CA GLU A 386 19.90 -37.14 22.33
C GLU A 386 20.20 -36.23 21.13
N PHE A 387 19.17 -35.91 20.29
CA PHE A 387 19.33 -35.02 19.16
C PHE A 387 19.70 -33.61 19.61
N GLN A 388 19.08 -33.09 20.64
CA GLN A 388 19.42 -31.81 21.24
C GLN A 388 20.90 -31.79 21.71
N SER A 389 21.36 -32.83 22.39
CA SER A 389 22.75 -32.92 22.85
C SER A 389 23.74 -32.94 21.69
N LEU A 390 23.44 -33.67 20.61
CA LEU A 390 24.25 -33.68 19.40
C LEU A 390 24.28 -32.28 18.76
N ALA A 391 23.15 -31.61 18.61
CA ALA A 391 23.06 -30.29 18.03
C ALA A 391 23.86 -29.24 18.82
N VAL A 392 23.80 -29.26 20.16
CA VAL A 392 24.54 -28.34 21.05
C VAL A 392 26.05 -28.57 21.00
N ASN A 393 26.48 -29.80 20.76
CA ASN A 393 27.92 -30.15 20.70
C ASN A 393 28.60 -29.70 19.40
N ILE A 394 27.85 -29.40 18.34
CA ILE A 394 28.38 -28.88 17.08
C ILE A 394 28.68 -27.37 17.24
N LYS A 395 29.95 -27.07 17.57
CA LYS A 395 30.39 -25.68 17.85
C LYS A 395 30.70 -24.87 16.57
N GLN A 396 31.23 -25.52 15.55
CA GLN A 396 31.54 -24.88 14.26
C GLN A 396 30.62 -25.42 13.20
N GLN A 397 29.82 -24.54 12.64
CA GLN A 397 28.89 -24.89 11.58
C GLN A 397 29.51 -24.51 10.23
N SER A 398 29.37 -25.39 9.26
CA SER A 398 29.92 -25.23 7.91
C SER A 398 29.31 -24.02 7.20
N LYS A 399 28.02 -23.82 7.35
CA LYS A 399 27.28 -22.67 6.78
C LYS A 399 27.73 -21.33 7.39
N GLY A 400 27.98 -21.30 8.70
CA GLY A 400 28.53 -20.13 9.39
C GLY A 400 29.93 -19.76 8.93
N GLN A 401 30.79 -20.74 8.70
CA GLN A 401 32.15 -20.50 8.17
C GLN A 401 32.07 -19.97 6.72
N ALA A 402 31.16 -20.52 5.91
CA ALA A 402 30.90 -20.04 4.56
C ALA A 402 30.39 -18.58 4.53
N LEU A 403 29.67 -18.13 5.58
CA LEU A 403 29.22 -16.73 5.68
C LEU A 403 30.40 -15.76 5.81
N LEU A 404 31.44 -16.13 6.54
CA LEU A 404 32.63 -15.25 6.69
C LEU A 404 33.32 -15.04 5.34
N ILE A 405 33.42 -16.10 4.52
CA ILE A 405 33.99 -16.04 3.18
C ILE A 405 33.07 -15.22 2.25
N ALA A 406 31.77 -15.47 2.32
CA ALA A 406 30.78 -14.77 1.51
C ALA A 406 30.76 -13.26 1.79
N LEU A 407 30.88 -12.86 3.06
CA LEU A 407 30.97 -11.42 3.43
C LEU A 407 32.19 -10.75 2.81
N GLU A 408 33.35 -11.41 2.83
CA GLU A 408 34.60 -10.88 2.27
C GLU A 408 34.45 -10.69 0.75
N THR A 409 34.07 -11.74 0.03
CA THR A 409 33.85 -11.72 -1.43
C THR A 409 32.78 -10.69 -1.83
N ALA A 410 31.68 -10.62 -1.11
CA ALA A 410 30.61 -9.69 -1.43
C ALA A 410 30.98 -8.22 -1.15
N PHE A 411 31.77 -7.95 -0.11
CA PHE A 411 32.27 -6.59 0.13
C PHE A 411 33.31 -6.16 -0.90
N GLU A 412 34.10 -7.09 -1.47
CA GLU A 412 34.96 -6.82 -2.61
C GLU A 412 34.12 -6.41 -3.84
N ALA A 413 33.05 -7.16 -4.13
CA ALA A 413 32.12 -6.82 -5.20
C ALA A 413 31.45 -5.44 -4.99
N LEU A 414 31.09 -5.07 -3.77
CA LEU A 414 30.59 -3.73 -3.47
C LEU A 414 31.62 -2.62 -3.72
N GLN A 415 32.88 -2.88 -3.41
CA GLN A 415 33.96 -1.94 -3.65
C GLN A 415 34.16 -1.67 -5.14
N GLU A 416 34.08 -2.71 -5.98
CA GLU A 416 34.11 -2.58 -7.44
C GLU A 416 32.94 -1.72 -7.98
N LEU A 417 31.76 -1.83 -7.35
CA LEU A 417 30.58 -1.04 -7.70
C LEU A 417 30.61 0.40 -7.16
N GLY A 418 31.60 0.74 -6.31
CA GLY A 418 31.65 2.03 -5.61
C GLY A 418 30.53 2.20 -4.57
N ALA A 419 29.91 1.10 -4.12
CA ALA A 419 28.82 1.10 -3.16
C ALA A 419 29.33 1.14 -1.70
N GLU A 420 28.49 1.61 -0.77
CA GLU A 420 28.83 1.60 0.66
C GLU A 420 29.02 0.17 1.18
N ARG A 421 29.98 0.00 2.08
CA ARG A 421 30.28 -1.29 2.72
C ARG A 421 29.24 -1.63 3.78
N LYS A 422 28.02 -1.96 3.34
CA LYS A 422 26.88 -2.31 4.19
C LYS A 422 26.24 -3.60 3.69
N ALA A 423 25.89 -4.50 4.61
CA ALA A 423 25.24 -5.77 4.30
C ALA A 423 24.02 -6.00 5.20
N ILE A 424 22.93 -6.51 4.64
CA ILE A 424 21.84 -7.06 5.42
C ILE A 424 21.85 -8.59 5.27
N ILE A 425 21.84 -9.30 6.41
CA ILE A 425 21.77 -10.77 6.50
C ILE A 425 20.37 -11.14 6.98
N PHE A 426 19.63 -11.89 6.18
CA PHE A 426 18.32 -12.41 6.52
C PHE A 426 18.43 -13.81 7.11
N THR A 427 17.76 -14.02 8.25
CA THR A 427 17.54 -15.33 8.87
C THR A 427 16.09 -15.49 9.31
N GLU A 428 15.60 -16.71 9.41
CA GLU A 428 14.22 -17.00 9.83
C GLU A 428 14.09 -17.19 11.36
N SER A 429 15.21 -17.34 12.10
CA SER A 429 15.21 -17.63 13.53
C SER A 429 16.02 -16.64 14.36
N LYS A 430 15.48 -16.22 15.52
CA LYS A 430 16.21 -15.40 16.52
C LYS A 430 17.44 -16.15 17.07
N ARG A 431 17.36 -17.45 17.26
CA ARG A 431 18.50 -18.25 17.73
C ARG A 431 19.62 -18.32 16.69
N THR A 432 19.26 -18.37 15.41
CA THR A 432 20.27 -18.21 14.35
C THR A 432 20.86 -16.80 14.36
N GLN A 433 20.05 -15.76 14.59
CA GLN A 433 20.55 -14.38 14.74
C GLN A 433 21.56 -14.28 15.90
N GLU A 434 21.29 -14.90 17.04
CA GLU A 434 22.20 -14.97 18.18
C GLU A 434 23.49 -15.73 17.85
N TYR A 435 23.37 -16.89 17.19
CA TYR A 435 24.52 -17.65 16.70
C TYR A 435 25.40 -16.84 15.76
N LEU A 436 24.82 -16.15 14.78
CA LEU A 436 25.56 -15.31 13.85
C LEU A 436 26.21 -14.12 14.54
N THR A 437 25.60 -13.59 15.58
CA THR A 437 26.16 -12.53 16.41
C THR A 437 27.43 -13.04 17.12
N GLU A 438 27.38 -14.24 17.68
CA GLU A 438 28.54 -14.83 18.36
C GLU A 438 29.65 -15.21 17.36
N LEU A 439 29.28 -15.71 16.18
CA LEU A 439 30.20 -16.02 15.08
C LEU A 439 30.98 -14.77 14.62
N LEU A 440 30.29 -13.62 14.51
CA LEU A 440 30.88 -12.35 14.10
C LEU A 440 31.66 -11.68 15.23
N ARG A 441 31.50 -12.13 16.49
CA ARG A 441 32.28 -11.62 17.62
C ARG A 441 33.77 -11.94 17.39
N GLY A 442 34.63 -10.97 17.47
CA GLY A 442 36.06 -11.08 17.17
C GLY A 442 36.44 -10.79 15.72
N THR A 443 35.46 -10.53 14.84
CA THR A 443 35.70 -9.99 13.49
C THR A 443 35.59 -8.47 13.48
N SER A 444 36.10 -7.82 12.43
CA SER A 444 35.98 -6.38 12.22
C SER A 444 34.52 -5.93 11.97
N TYR A 445 33.58 -6.84 11.77
CA TYR A 445 32.16 -6.57 11.52
C TYR A 445 31.35 -6.35 12.80
N PHE A 446 31.87 -6.81 13.97
CA PHE A 446 31.12 -6.82 15.22
C PHE A 446 30.79 -5.43 15.75
N ASP A 447 31.71 -4.47 15.66
CA ASP A 447 31.49 -3.10 16.17
C ASP A 447 30.33 -2.40 15.43
N GLY A 448 30.23 -2.61 14.10
CA GLY A 448 29.16 -2.10 13.26
C GLY A 448 27.92 -3.00 13.13
N LEU A 449 27.83 -4.08 13.93
CA LEU A 449 26.74 -5.04 13.87
C LEU A 449 25.45 -4.46 14.47
N VAL A 450 24.33 -4.64 13.77
CA VAL A 450 22.96 -4.26 14.22
C VAL A 450 22.07 -5.51 14.18
N LEU A 451 21.38 -5.80 15.28
CA LEU A 451 20.35 -6.84 15.32
C LEU A 451 18.98 -6.20 15.06
N PHE A 452 18.19 -6.84 14.21
CA PHE A 452 16.87 -6.33 13.85
C PHE A 452 15.84 -7.46 13.82
N ASN A 453 14.94 -7.48 14.78
CA ASN A 453 13.90 -8.51 14.94
C ASN A 453 12.58 -7.89 15.40
N GLY A 454 11.53 -8.68 15.59
CA GLY A 454 10.23 -8.16 15.97
C GLY A 454 10.19 -7.41 17.29
N THR A 455 11.02 -7.82 18.27
CA THR A 455 11.05 -7.23 19.62
C THR A 455 12.09 -6.13 19.80
N ASN A 456 13.26 -6.24 19.16
CA ASN A 456 14.39 -5.29 19.22
C ASN A 456 14.74 -4.88 20.68
N ASN A 457 14.87 -5.85 21.57
CA ASN A 457 14.99 -5.61 23.01
C ASN A 457 16.37 -5.95 23.59
N ASP A 458 17.37 -6.14 22.74
CA ASP A 458 18.76 -6.35 23.16
C ASP A 458 19.39 -5.07 23.75
N ASP A 459 20.50 -5.20 24.47
CA ASP A 459 21.11 -4.08 25.18
C ASP A 459 21.72 -3.03 24.24
N LYS A 460 22.21 -3.44 23.06
CA LYS A 460 22.71 -2.53 22.02
C LYS A 460 21.56 -1.71 21.43
N ALA A 461 20.44 -2.36 21.11
CA ALA A 461 19.23 -1.68 20.62
C ALA A 461 18.70 -0.67 21.63
N LYS A 462 18.66 -1.02 22.93
CA LYS A 462 18.26 -0.07 24.00
C LYS A 462 19.17 1.15 24.09
N LYS A 463 20.50 0.95 23.94
CA LYS A 463 21.47 2.02 23.94
C LYS A 463 21.30 2.93 22.72
N ILE A 464 21.21 2.36 21.51
CA ILE A 464 20.99 3.09 20.26
C ILE A 464 19.68 3.90 20.35
N TYR A 465 18.60 3.28 20.84
CA TYR A 465 17.32 3.96 21.03
C TYR A 465 17.43 5.16 21.98
N LYS A 466 18.12 5.01 23.12
CA LYS A 466 18.30 6.09 24.08
C LYS A 466 19.08 7.27 23.48
N GLU A 467 20.16 6.99 22.77
CA GLU A 467 20.98 8.01 22.12
C GLU A 467 20.18 8.72 21.00
N TRP A 468 19.37 7.96 20.25
CA TRP A 468 18.52 8.49 19.20
C TRP A 468 17.42 9.40 19.75
N ILE A 469 16.74 9.02 20.85
CA ILE A 469 15.74 9.86 21.53
C ILE A 469 16.36 11.17 22.02
N GLU A 470 17.54 11.13 22.64
CA GLU A 470 18.23 12.35 23.10
C GLU A 470 18.57 13.30 21.91
N ARG A 471 19.02 12.71 20.78
CA ARG A 471 19.38 13.46 19.56
C ARG A 471 18.16 14.15 18.93
N TYR A 472 17.00 13.50 18.91
CA TYR A 472 15.81 13.97 18.22
C TYR A 472 14.69 14.45 19.17
N LYS A 473 15.02 14.70 20.44
CA LYS A 473 14.08 15.17 21.45
C LYS A 473 13.43 16.49 21.06
N GLY A 474 12.08 16.52 21.10
CA GLY A 474 11.30 17.70 20.72
C GLY A 474 11.13 17.91 19.21
N THR A 475 11.64 16.98 18.38
CA THR A 475 11.36 16.98 16.95
C THR A 475 10.23 16.00 16.62
N ASP A 476 9.60 16.18 15.45
CA ASP A 476 8.53 15.30 14.97
C ASP A 476 9.04 13.88 14.56
N ARG A 477 10.36 13.64 14.67
CA ARG A 477 10.94 12.30 14.46
C ARG A 477 10.62 11.32 15.59
N VAL A 478 10.34 11.81 16.78
CA VAL A 478 9.96 11.00 17.94
C VAL A 478 8.43 10.93 18.01
N THR A 479 7.89 9.73 17.79
CA THR A 479 6.42 9.53 17.77
C THR A 479 5.83 9.23 19.14
N GLY A 480 6.66 8.83 20.12
CA GLY A 480 6.22 8.31 21.42
C GLY A 480 5.80 6.84 21.40
N ALA A 481 5.71 6.20 20.23
CA ALA A 481 5.51 4.76 20.10
C ALA A 481 6.86 4.04 20.17
N LYS A 482 7.21 3.50 21.35
CA LYS A 482 8.54 2.96 21.65
C LYS A 482 9.01 1.93 20.60
N SER A 483 8.16 0.99 20.18
CA SER A 483 8.56 -0.04 19.21
C SER A 483 8.90 0.56 17.84
N ALA A 484 8.09 1.51 17.39
CA ALA A 484 8.29 2.20 16.12
C ALA A 484 9.56 3.08 16.15
N ASP A 485 9.75 3.83 17.22
CA ASP A 485 10.92 4.69 17.41
C ASP A 485 12.22 3.89 17.55
N THR A 486 12.19 2.71 18.23
CA THR A 486 13.35 1.80 18.29
C THR A 486 13.75 1.30 16.91
N ARG A 487 12.79 0.89 16.07
CA ARG A 487 13.06 0.45 14.69
C ARG A 487 13.71 1.55 13.85
N ALA A 488 13.19 2.78 13.95
CA ALA A 488 13.78 3.93 13.26
C ALA A 488 15.21 4.22 13.74
N ALA A 489 15.45 4.18 15.05
CA ALA A 489 16.77 4.37 15.63
C ALA A 489 17.80 3.36 15.12
N LEU A 490 17.42 2.08 15.02
CA LEU A 490 18.28 1.02 14.50
C LEU A 490 18.59 1.19 13.00
N VAL A 491 17.61 1.59 12.19
CA VAL A 491 17.81 1.86 10.76
C VAL A 491 18.72 3.07 10.56
N ASP A 492 18.50 4.16 11.30
CA ASP A 492 19.35 5.35 11.26
C ASP A 492 20.80 5.01 11.70
N TYR A 493 20.95 4.23 12.76
CA TYR A 493 22.27 3.77 13.21
C TYR A 493 22.96 2.90 12.14
N PHE A 494 22.23 1.97 11.51
CA PHE A 494 22.78 1.15 10.43
C PHE A 494 23.21 2.01 9.25
N LYS A 495 22.43 3.02 8.90
CA LYS A 495 22.76 3.96 7.83
C LYS A 495 24.00 4.79 8.13
N GLU A 496 24.16 5.29 9.36
CA GLU A 496 25.23 6.23 9.72
C GLU A 496 26.52 5.56 10.16
N GLN A 497 26.42 4.46 10.94
CA GLN A 497 27.54 3.86 11.65
C GLN A 497 27.68 2.35 11.45
N GLY A 498 26.55 1.65 11.19
CA GLY A 498 26.55 0.21 11.07
C GLY A 498 27.12 -0.29 9.74
N SER A 499 27.74 -1.49 9.77
CA SER A 499 28.26 -2.17 8.59
C SER A 499 27.50 -3.44 8.23
N VAL A 500 26.99 -4.16 9.22
CA VAL A 500 26.22 -5.40 9.03
C VAL A 500 24.97 -5.34 9.87
N MET A 501 23.81 -5.64 9.25
CA MET A 501 22.54 -5.82 9.94
C MET A 501 22.13 -7.29 9.82
N ILE A 502 21.86 -7.97 10.94
CA ILE A 502 21.24 -9.30 10.91
C ILE A 502 19.76 -9.12 11.24
N ALA A 503 18.90 -9.48 10.31
CA ALA A 503 17.47 -9.25 10.42
C ALA A 503 16.67 -10.55 10.34
N THR A 504 15.66 -10.68 11.21
CA THR A 504 14.63 -11.72 11.05
C THR A 504 13.60 -11.24 10.01
N GLU A 505 12.83 -12.17 9.44
CA GLU A 505 11.82 -11.87 8.41
C GLU A 505 10.83 -10.79 8.88
N ALA A 506 10.12 -11.06 9.99
CA ALA A 506 9.16 -10.13 10.57
C ALA A 506 9.82 -8.81 11.05
N GLY A 507 11.06 -8.89 11.50
CA GLY A 507 11.84 -7.71 11.84
C GLY A 507 12.05 -6.80 10.64
N ALA A 508 12.47 -7.35 9.52
CA ALA A 508 12.83 -6.58 8.32
C ALA A 508 11.62 -6.12 7.47
N GLU A 509 10.43 -6.59 7.77
CA GLU A 509 9.24 -6.16 7.04
C GLU A 509 9.04 -4.64 7.17
N GLY A 510 8.84 -3.95 6.04
CA GLY A 510 8.55 -2.52 5.98
C GLY A 510 9.72 -1.55 6.14
N ILE A 511 10.95 -2.01 6.35
CA ILE A 511 12.10 -1.10 6.40
C ILE A 511 12.57 -0.69 5.01
N ASN A 512 13.08 0.53 4.89
CA ASN A 512 13.70 1.05 3.68
C ASN A 512 15.21 1.05 3.81
N LEU A 513 15.90 0.23 3.02
CA LEU A 513 17.35 0.05 3.04
C LEU A 513 17.98 0.36 1.66
N GLN A 514 17.43 1.28 0.91
CA GLN A 514 17.95 1.64 -0.42
C GLN A 514 19.39 2.18 -0.42
N PHE A 515 19.97 2.49 0.74
CA PHE A 515 21.38 2.83 0.91
C PHE A 515 22.28 1.59 1.03
N CYS A 516 21.72 0.40 1.18
CA CYS A 516 22.43 -0.88 1.26
C CYS A 516 22.30 -1.62 -0.08
N SER A 517 23.43 -2.06 -0.63
CA SER A 517 23.50 -2.75 -1.93
C SER A 517 23.88 -4.24 -1.82
N LEU A 518 23.93 -4.80 -0.59
CA LEU A 518 24.26 -6.21 -0.35
C LEU A 518 23.19 -6.87 0.51
N ILE A 519 22.60 -7.91 -0.05
CA ILE A 519 21.60 -8.75 0.61
C ILE A 519 22.18 -10.17 0.71
N ILE A 520 22.16 -10.72 1.90
CA ILE A 520 22.60 -12.10 2.17
C ILE A 520 21.42 -12.88 2.71
N ASN A 521 20.89 -13.82 1.92
CA ASN A 521 19.90 -14.77 2.37
C ASN A 521 20.63 -15.93 3.06
N TYR A 522 20.93 -15.76 4.35
CA TYR A 522 21.53 -16.86 5.14
C TYR A 522 20.56 -18.03 5.16
N ASP A 523 19.28 -17.77 5.43
CA ASP A 523 18.21 -18.73 5.20
C ASP A 523 17.45 -18.34 3.94
N LEU A 524 17.49 -19.24 2.95
CA LEU A 524 16.79 -19.05 1.70
C LEU A 524 15.29 -19.37 1.92
N PRO A 525 14.38 -18.40 1.78
CA PRO A 525 12.96 -18.70 1.85
C PRO A 525 12.55 -19.61 0.71
N TRP A 526 11.71 -20.58 0.99
CA TRP A 526 11.13 -21.40 -0.09
C TRP A 526 10.03 -20.66 -0.84
N ASN A 527 9.47 -19.61 -0.22
CA ASN A 527 8.49 -18.72 -0.84
C ASN A 527 9.17 -17.66 -1.73
N PRO A 528 8.95 -17.70 -3.06
CA PRO A 528 9.57 -16.75 -3.98
C PRO A 528 9.10 -15.31 -3.75
N GLN A 529 7.89 -15.08 -3.23
CA GLN A 529 7.38 -13.73 -2.92
C GLN A 529 8.17 -13.10 -1.75
N ARG A 530 8.55 -13.89 -0.75
CA ARG A 530 9.38 -13.40 0.37
C ARG A 530 10.77 -12.99 -0.12
N ILE A 531 11.34 -13.72 -1.08
CA ILE A 531 12.61 -13.34 -1.71
C ILE A 531 12.49 -11.98 -2.38
N GLU A 532 11.45 -11.77 -3.20
CA GLU A 532 11.18 -10.47 -3.83
C GLU A 532 10.97 -9.36 -2.81
N GLN A 533 10.27 -9.62 -1.72
CA GLN A 533 10.08 -8.66 -0.65
C GLN A 533 11.41 -8.31 0.04
N ARG A 534 12.29 -9.29 0.33
CA ARG A 534 13.63 -9.05 0.88
C ARG A 534 14.47 -8.20 -0.06
N ILE A 535 14.56 -8.58 -1.33
CA ILE A 535 15.31 -7.83 -2.36
C ILE A 535 14.73 -6.43 -2.50
N GLY A 536 13.41 -6.29 -2.50
CA GLY A 536 12.69 -5.02 -2.55
C GLY A 536 12.96 -4.08 -1.36
N ARG A 537 13.63 -4.51 -0.28
CA ARG A 537 14.07 -3.59 0.80
C ARG A 537 15.24 -2.70 0.35
N CYS A 538 16.12 -3.22 -0.47
CA CYS A 538 17.31 -2.54 -0.99
C CYS A 538 17.13 -2.11 -2.45
N HIS A 539 16.54 -2.96 -3.30
CA HIS A 539 16.33 -2.74 -4.73
C HIS A 539 15.03 -2.00 -4.99
N ARG A 540 15.08 -0.67 -4.82
CA ARG A 540 13.94 0.26 -5.00
C ARG A 540 14.35 1.44 -5.88
N TYR A 541 13.36 2.19 -6.31
CA TYR A 541 13.60 3.50 -6.92
C TYR A 541 14.51 4.36 -6.01
N GLY A 542 15.55 4.94 -6.61
CA GLY A 542 16.56 5.73 -5.88
C GLY A 542 17.76 4.92 -5.39
N GLN A 543 17.83 3.59 -5.61
CA GLN A 543 19.06 2.81 -5.45
C GLN A 543 20.07 3.25 -6.51
N LYS A 544 21.30 3.56 -6.07
CA LYS A 544 22.36 4.12 -6.94
C LYS A 544 23.26 3.06 -7.56
N HIS A 545 23.35 1.89 -6.94
CA HIS A 545 24.27 0.82 -7.33
C HIS A 545 23.51 -0.48 -7.56
N ASP A 546 24.08 -1.37 -8.36
CA ASP A 546 23.56 -2.73 -8.51
C ASP A 546 23.49 -3.43 -7.14
N VAL A 547 22.46 -4.25 -6.94
CA VAL A 547 22.25 -4.96 -5.69
C VAL A 547 22.83 -6.35 -5.79
N VAL A 548 23.80 -6.64 -4.95
CA VAL A 548 24.41 -7.98 -4.83
C VAL A 548 23.54 -8.84 -3.92
N VAL A 549 23.14 -10.02 -4.40
CA VAL A 549 22.30 -10.97 -3.65
C VAL A 549 23.06 -12.27 -3.45
N VAL A 550 23.42 -12.57 -2.21
CA VAL A 550 24.13 -13.79 -1.84
C VAL A 550 23.15 -14.83 -1.30
N ASN A 551 23.18 -16.04 -1.88
CA ASN A 551 22.35 -17.16 -1.45
C ASN A 551 23.23 -18.33 -1.03
N PHE A 552 22.88 -19.00 0.09
CA PHE A 552 23.58 -20.20 0.58
C PHE A 552 22.89 -21.46 0.05
N VAL A 553 23.65 -22.37 -0.52
CA VAL A 553 23.17 -23.64 -1.07
C VAL A 553 23.99 -24.79 -0.56
N ASP A 554 23.33 -25.77 0.06
CA ASP A 554 23.93 -27.06 0.38
C ASP A 554 23.87 -27.99 -0.82
N ARG A 555 24.96 -28.08 -1.58
CA ARG A 555 25.04 -28.96 -2.77
C ARG A 555 25.05 -30.46 -2.43
N SER A 556 25.24 -30.82 -1.18
CA SER A 556 25.11 -32.23 -0.73
C SER A 556 23.64 -32.64 -0.49
N ASN A 557 22.74 -31.65 -0.42
CA ASN A 557 21.30 -31.86 -0.29
C ASN A 557 20.62 -31.62 -1.63
N GLU A 558 20.15 -32.68 -2.27
CA GLU A 558 19.48 -32.61 -3.59
C GLU A 558 18.26 -31.68 -3.54
N ALA A 559 17.47 -31.70 -2.45
CA ALA A 559 16.29 -30.89 -2.33
C ALA A 559 16.61 -29.38 -2.23
N ASP A 560 17.61 -28.98 -1.42
CA ASP A 560 18.05 -27.58 -1.34
C ASP A 560 18.58 -27.06 -2.67
N SER A 561 19.35 -27.90 -3.38
CA SER A 561 19.88 -27.61 -4.72
C SER A 561 18.75 -27.38 -5.71
N ARG A 562 17.74 -28.27 -5.71
CA ARG A 562 16.58 -28.18 -6.61
C ARG A 562 15.69 -26.97 -6.33
N VAL A 563 15.47 -26.65 -5.04
CA VAL A 563 14.73 -25.43 -4.68
C VAL A 563 15.47 -24.19 -5.19
N TYR A 564 16.80 -24.13 -5.00
CA TYR A 564 17.58 -23.00 -5.51
C TYR A 564 17.53 -22.90 -7.04
N ASP A 565 17.72 -24.02 -7.75
CA ASP A 565 17.69 -24.06 -9.22
C ASP A 565 16.31 -23.59 -9.75
N LEU A 566 15.22 -24.02 -9.09
CA LEU A 566 13.86 -23.58 -9.42
C LEU A 566 13.68 -22.06 -9.24
N LEU A 567 14.16 -21.52 -8.10
CA LEU A 567 14.05 -20.10 -7.78
C LEU A 567 14.94 -19.23 -8.71
N SER A 568 16.12 -19.73 -9.05
CA SER A 568 17.09 -19.00 -9.87
C SER A 568 16.78 -19.09 -11.35
N GLU A 569 16.58 -20.29 -11.90
CA GLU A 569 16.47 -20.52 -13.35
C GLU A 569 15.04 -20.28 -13.87
N LYS A 570 14.03 -20.78 -13.14
CA LYS A 570 12.63 -20.66 -13.58
C LYS A 570 11.99 -19.33 -13.20
N PHE A 571 12.26 -18.87 -11.99
CA PHE A 571 11.69 -17.60 -11.52
C PHE A 571 12.60 -16.41 -11.73
N GLN A 572 13.85 -16.60 -12.11
CA GLN A 572 14.82 -15.54 -12.40
C GLN A 572 14.88 -14.46 -11.30
N LEU A 573 14.77 -14.89 -10.02
CA LEU A 573 14.61 -13.97 -8.90
C LEU A 573 15.85 -13.15 -8.60
N PHE A 574 17.02 -13.66 -8.91
CA PHE A 574 18.28 -13.15 -8.38
C PHE A 574 19.09 -12.32 -9.36
N ASP A 575 18.82 -12.41 -10.66
CA ASP A 575 19.59 -11.74 -11.71
C ASP A 575 18.75 -10.77 -12.55
N GLY A 576 19.41 -9.79 -13.17
CA GLY A 576 18.79 -8.83 -14.06
C GLY A 576 18.26 -7.56 -13.38
N VAL A 577 17.59 -6.71 -14.14
CA VAL A 577 17.01 -5.45 -13.62
C VAL A 577 15.73 -5.73 -12.82
N PHE A 578 14.98 -6.72 -13.26
CA PHE A 578 13.76 -7.17 -12.58
C PHE A 578 13.86 -8.67 -12.35
N GLY A 579 13.58 -9.13 -11.13
CA GLY A 579 13.35 -10.55 -10.86
C GLY A 579 12.09 -11.07 -11.54
N ALA A 580 11.59 -12.24 -11.09
CA ALA A 580 10.32 -12.76 -11.60
C ALA A 580 9.26 -11.68 -11.53
N SER A 581 8.53 -11.45 -12.64
CA SER A 581 7.39 -10.55 -12.60
C SER A 581 6.37 -11.09 -11.58
N ASP A 582 5.62 -10.18 -10.93
CA ASP A 582 4.48 -10.58 -10.09
C ASP A 582 3.50 -11.49 -10.85
N GLU A 583 3.59 -11.51 -12.19
CA GLU A 583 2.85 -12.42 -13.07
C GLU A 583 3.26 -13.87 -12.88
N ILE A 584 4.57 -14.15 -12.83
CA ILE A 584 5.09 -15.50 -12.59
C ILE A 584 4.83 -15.91 -11.14
N LEU A 585 5.06 -15.01 -10.18
CA LEU A 585 4.84 -15.27 -8.77
C LEU A 585 3.37 -15.54 -8.43
N GLY A 586 2.45 -14.92 -9.14
CA GLY A 586 1.01 -15.12 -8.96
C GLY A 586 0.43 -16.39 -9.59
N THR A 587 1.18 -17.08 -10.45
CA THR A 587 0.74 -18.38 -11.05
C THR A 587 1.07 -19.58 -10.16
N ILE A 588 1.94 -19.42 -9.15
CA ILE A 588 2.42 -20.52 -8.28
C ILE A 588 1.39 -20.93 -7.22
N GLY A 589 0.20 -20.38 -7.22
CA GLY A 589 -0.71 -20.52 -6.09
C GLY A 589 -0.30 -19.59 -4.94
N SER A 590 -0.65 -19.87 -3.68
CA SER A 590 -0.04 -19.13 -2.57
C SER A 590 1.42 -19.55 -2.43
N GLY A 591 2.31 -18.60 -2.10
CA GLY A 591 3.68 -18.96 -1.73
C GLY A 591 3.71 -19.97 -0.59
N VAL A 592 2.66 -20.01 0.25
CA VAL A 592 2.42 -20.98 1.32
C VAL A 592 2.10 -22.37 0.74
N ASP A 593 1.31 -22.49 -0.32
CA ASP A 593 1.02 -23.78 -0.96
C ASP A 593 2.28 -24.35 -1.64
N PHE A 594 3.11 -23.48 -2.19
CA PHE A 594 4.41 -23.88 -2.74
C PHE A 594 5.35 -24.39 -1.64
N GLU A 595 5.43 -23.72 -0.49
CA GLU A 595 6.19 -24.19 0.68
C GLU A 595 5.66 -25.54 1.20
N LYS A 596 4.33 -25.74 1.21
CA LYS A 596 3.71 -27.02 1.59
C LYS A 596 4.16 -28.15 0.67
N ARG A 597 4.09 -27.93 -0.64
CA ARG A 597 4.50 -28.94 -1.64
C ARG A 597 5.98 -29.32 -1.50
N ILE A 598 6.85 -28.31 -1.25
CA ILE A 598 8.26 -28.58 -0.94
C ILE A 598 8.39 -29.40 0.34
N ALA A 599 7.67 -29.04 1.40
CA ALA A 599 7.70 -29.80 2.65
C ALA A 599 7.21 -31.25 2.49
N GLU A 600 6.17 -31.47 1.68
CA GLU A 600 5.67 -32.80 1.33
C GLU A 600 6.75 -33.64 0.62
N ILE A 601 7.48 -33.07 -0.35
CA ILE A 601 8.60 -33.75 -1.00
C ILE A 601 9.67 -34.15 0.01
N TYR A 602 10.02 -33.26 0.97
CA TYR A 602 10.96 -33.58 2.04
C TYR A 602 10.48 -34.68 3.00
N GLN A 603 9.16 -34.79 3.21
CA GLN A 603 8.56 -35.78 4.08
C GLN A 603 8.38 -37.15 3.41
N GLU A 604 8.00 -37.21 2.15
CA GLU A 604 7.60 -38.43 1.46
C GLU A 604 8.76 -39.12 0.74
N CYS A 605 9.66 -38.35 0.11
CA CYS A 605 10.76 -38.87 -0.67
C CYS A 605 11.96 -39.28 0.20
N ARG A 606 12.54 -40.46 -0.10
CA ARG A 606 13.64 -41.06 0.68
C ARG A 606 14.99 -41.07 -0.06
N ASP A 607 14.94 -41.15 -1.37
CA ASP A 607 16.12 -41.27 -2.22
C ASP A 607 16.30 -40.00 -3.05
N PRO A 608 17.57 -39.62 -3.41
CA PRO A 608 17.83 -38.48 -4.28
C PRO A 608 17.10 -38.56 -5.62
N GLU A 609 16.89 -39.79 -6.17
CA GLU A 609 16.16 -40.02 -7.42
C GLU A 609 14.66 -39.72 -7.27
N GLU A 610 14.03 -40.13 -6.13
CA GLU A 610 12.62 -39.82 -5.83
C GLU A 610 12.45 -38.32 -5.65
N ILE A 611 13.36 -37.66 -4.95
CA ILE A 611 13.37 -36.20 -4.75
C ILE A 611 13.45 -35.50 -6.12
N ALA A 612 14.39 -35.90 -6.97
CA ALA A 612 14.56 -35.33 -8.30
C ALA A 612 13.30 -35.48 -9.18
N GLN A 613 12.69 -36.68 -9.18
CA GLN A 613 11.44 -36.92 -9.92
C GLN A 613 10.26 -36.12 -9.40
N SER A 614 10.15 -35.99 -8.08
CA SER A 614 9.07 -35.21 -7.44
C SER A 614 9.21 -33.72 -7.74
N PHE A 615 10.43 -33.17 -7.70
CA PHE A 615 10.70 -31.79 -8.13
C PHE A 615 10.49 -31.59 -9.64
N GLU A 616 10.82 -32.56 -10.47
CA GLU A 616 10.54 -32.51 -11.93
C GLU A 616 9.03 -32.53 -12.19
N SER A 617 8.27 -33.34 -11.46
CA SER A 617 6.80 -33.34 -11.50
C SER A 617 6.23 -32.01 -11.08
N LEU A 618 6.68 -31.46 -9.94
CA LEU A 618 6.32 -30.14 -9.45
C LEU A 618 6.63 -29.05 -10.49
N GLN A 619 7.80 -29.11 -11.11
CA GLN A 619 8.24 -28.18 -12.15
C GLN A 619 7.37 -28.27 -13.41
N ASN A 620 6.98 -29.48 -13.82
CA ASN A 620 6.10 -29.70 -14.96
C ASN A 620 4.66 -29.24 -14.67
N GLU A 621 4.16 -29.49 -13.47
CA GLU A 621 2.86 -28.98 -13.01
C GLU A 621 2.84 -27.45 -12.98
N LEU A 622 3.86 -26.81 -12.38
CA LEU A 622 4.00 -25.36 -12.36
C LEU A 622 4.14 -24.79 -13.78
N SER A 623 4.89 -25.47 -14.66
CA SER A 623 5.01 -25.07 -16.06
C SER A 623 3.70 -25.23 -16.84
N ALA A 624 2.86 -26.19 -16.48
CA ALA A 624 1.52 -26.37 -17.02
C ALA A 624 0.49 -25.37 -16.43
N GLU A 625 0.63 -25.01 -15.14
CA GLU A 625 -0.18 -24.01 -14.45
C GLU A 625 0.21 -22.57 -14.86
N ILE A 626 1.48 -22.31 -15.16
CA ILE A 626 1.99 -21.09 -15.80
C ILE A 626 1.46 -20.95 -17.24
N ASN A 627 0.54 -21.80 -17.65
CA ASN A 627 0.03 -21.87 -19.00
C ASN A 627 -0.50 -20.51 -19.49
N GLU A 628 -0.19 -20.24 -20.76
CA GLU A 628 -0.63 -19.12 -21.60
C GLU A 628 -2.05 -18.60 -21.32
N ALA A 629 -2.96 -19.47 -20.89
CA ALA A 629 -4.33 -19.10 -20.60
C ALA A 629 -4.50 -18.26 -19.33
N MET A 630 -3.72 -18.50 -18.27
CA MET A 630 -3.81 -17.74 -17.03
C MET A 630 -3.02 -16.43 -17.11
N LEU A 631 -1.85 -16.45 -17.73
CA LEU A 631 -1.09 -15.24 -18.08
C LEU A 631 -1.90 -14.34 -19.02
N ASN A 632 -2.54 -14.91 -20.03
CA ASN A 632 -3.41 -14.19 -20.94
C ASN A 632 -4.65 -13.64 -20.23
N THR A 633 -5.25 -14.40 -19.33
CA THR A 633 -6.40 -13.95 -18.52
C THR A 633 -6.02 -12.78 -17.61
N ARG A 634 -4.88 -12.87 -16.94
CA ARG A 634 -4.41 -11.83 -16.01
C ARG A 634 -3.96 -10.58 -16.76
N ASN A 635 -3.23 -10.75 -17.86
CA ASN A 635 -2.84 -9.66 -18.75
C ASN A 635 -4.05 -9.00 -19.42
N LEU A 636 -5.02 -9.77 -19.85
CA LEU A 636 -6.28 -9.27 -20.39
C LEU A 636 -7.09 -8.51 -19.33
N LEU A 637 -7.09 -8.93 -18.07
CA LEU A 637 -7.87 -8.28 -17.01
C LEU A 637 -7.25 -6.97 -16.50
N MET A 638 -5.92 -6.84 -16.50
CA MET A 638 -5.24 -5.79 -15.74
C MET A 638 -4.40 -4.80 -16.57
N ASN A 639 -4.22 -4.99 -17.88
CA ASN A 639 -3.40 -4.10 -18.69
C ASN A 639 -4.23 -2.96 -19.30
N HIS A 640 -4.12 -1.77 -18.67
CA HIS A 640 -4.67 -0.49 -19.17
C HIS A 640 -3.56 0.57 -19.19
N PHE A 641 -2.46 0.29 -19.90
CA PHE A 641 -1.31 1.17 -19.93
C PHE A 641 -1.27 1.96 -21.24
N ASP A 642 -1.17 3.30 -21.16
CA ASP A 642 -0.94 4.18 -22.29
C ASP A 642 0.29 5.06 -22.04
N GLU A 643 1.38 4.76 -22.73
CA GLU A 643 2.67 5.42 -22.59
C GLU A 643 2.59 6.92 -22.96
N ASN A 644 1.79 7.29 -23.95
CA ASN A 644 1.65 8.69 -24.37
C ASN A 644 0.95 9.55 -23.30
N VAL A 645 0.01 8.95 -22.56
CA VAL A 645 -0.66 9.62 -21.43
C VAL A 645 0.37 9.91 -20.35
N LEU A 646 1.24 8.96 -20.02
CA LEU A 646 2.26 9.15 -18.98
C LEU A 646 3.30 10.22 -19.33
N TYR A 647 3.71 10.31 -20.60
CA TYR A 647 4.60 11.41 -21.04
C TYR A 647 3.96 12.79 -20.85
N ARG A 648 2.67 12.93 -21.18
CA ARG A 648 1.94 14.19 -20.95
C ARG A 648 1.84 14.50 -19.46
N ILE A 649 1.42 13.52 -18.65
CA ILE A 649 1.31 13.68 -17.19
C ILE A 649 2.64 14.16 -16.59
N LYS A 650 3.77 13.58 -16.99
CA LYS A 650 5.09 14.00 -16.51
C LYS A 650 5.41 15.45 -16.86
N SER A 651 5.20 15.83 -18.12
CA SER A 651 5.45 17.19 -18.59
C SER A 651 4.57 18.22 -17.85
N ASP A 652 3.27 17.94 -17.80
CA ASP A 652 2.29 18.86 -17.23
C ASP A 652 2.47 19.00 -15.71
N ALA A 653 2.74 17.90 -14.99
CA ALA A 653 2.98 17.94 -13.55
C ALA A 653 4.20 18.79 -13.17
N ILE A 654 5.29 18.68 -13.92
CA ILE A 654 6.51 19.48 -13.70
C ILE A 654 6.21 20.97 -13.97
N GLN A 655 5.53 21.26 -15.07
CA GLN A 655 5.21 22.65 -15.45
C GLN A 655 4.26 23.30 -14.44
N ILE A 656 3.22 22.59 -14.00
CA ILE A 656 2.28 23.07 -13.00
C ILE A 656 3.01 23.36 -11.70
N ARG A 657 3.82 22.41 -11.22
CA ARG A 657 4.58 22.56 -9.98
C ARG A 657 5.45 23.82 -10.03
N GLN A 658 6.28 24.01 -11.06
CA GLN A 658 7.16 25.16 -11.21
C GLN A 658 6.38 26.48 -11.24
N THR A 659 5.27 26.52 -11.97
CA THR A 659 4.43 27.73 -12.09
C THR A 659 3.82 28.12 -10.76
N TYR A 660 3.30 27.17 -10.01
CA TYR A 660 2.66 27.42 -8.72
C TYR A 660 3.68 27.76 -7.62
N GLU A 661 4.88 27.14 -7.64
CA GLU A 661 6.00 27.51 -6.77
C GLU A 661 6.39 28.98 -6.97
N GLN A 662 6.46 29.45 -8.21
CA GLN A 662 6.70 30.86 -8.52
C GLN A 662 5.61 31.78 -7.96
N TYR A 663 4.33 31.41 -8.04
CA TYR A 663 3.26 32.21 -7.47
C TYR A 663 3.32 32.28 -5.94
N LEU A 664 3.64 31.17 -5.29
CA LEU A 664 3.82 31.13 -3.84
C LEU A 664 4.99 32.05 -3.41
N LEU A 665 6.15 31.95 -4.08
CA LEU A 665 7.31 32.79 -3.80
C LEU A 665 7.01 34.27 -4.04
N ALA A 666 6.25 34.60 -5.09
CA ALA A 666 5.84 35.98 -5.35
C ALA A 666 4.97 36.57 -4.25
N LEU A 667 4.03 35.79 -3.71
CA LEU A 667 3.19 36.19 -2.56
C LEU A 667 4.02 36.36 -1.28
N LEU A 668 4.93 35.42 -1.00
CA LEU A 668 5.83 35.52 0.15
C LEU A 668 6.78 36.71 0.04
N ASN A 669 7.37 36.92 -1.12
CA ASN A 669 8.28 38.05 -1.34
C ASN A 669 7.56 39.39 -1.10
N ASP A 670 6.34 39.57 -1.60
CA ASP A 670 5.57 40.77 -1.36
C ASP A 670 5.21 40.96 0.12
N GLU A 671 4.89 39.88 0.85
CA GLU A 671 4.57 39.95 2.27
C GLU A 671 5.80 40.28 3.13
N PHE A 672 6.92 39.59 2.92
CA PHE A 672 8.17 39.87 3.65
C PHE A 672 8.70 41.27 3.35
N SER A 673 8.59 41.74 2.09
CA SER A 673 8.97 43.09 1.71
C SER A 673 8.13 44.16 2.41
N ARG A 674 6.85 43.92 2.67
CA ARG A 674 5.97 44.84 3.43
C ARG A 674 6.39 44.99 4.89
N HIS A 675 6.97 43.95 5.47
CA HIS A 675 7.48 43.96 6.84
C HIS A 675 8.94 44.36 6.91
N GLU A 676 9.51 44.94 5.82
CA GLU A 676 10.89 45.39 5.73
C GLU A 676 11.92 44.33 6.12
N ALA A 677 11.57 43.04 5.88
CA ALA A 677 12.43 41.92 6.22
C ALA A 677 13.71 41.92 5.38
N ASN A 678 14.86 41.69 6.02
CA ASN A 678 16.14 41.49 5.34
C ASN A 678 16.18 40.05 4.76
N VAL A 679 15.62 39.91 3.56
CA VAL A 679 15.40 38.62 2.91
C VAL A 679 15.87 38.66 1.47
N ILE A 680 16.50 37.57 1.01
CA ILE A 680 16.94 37.39 -0.39
C ILE A 680 16.17 36.18 -0.98
N PHE A 681 15.36 36.42 -1.98
CA PHE A 681 14.60 35.40 -2.70
C PHE A 681 15.38 34.88 -3.92
N ASP A 682 15.26 33.59 -4.20
CA ASP A 682 15.69 32.93 -5.43
C ASP A 682 14.60 31.99 -5.98
N GLU A 683 14.91 31.16 -6.98
CA GLU A 683 13.95 30.27 -7.64
C GLU A 683 13.45 29.11 -6.74
N ASN A 684 14.19 28.75 -5.69
CA ASN A 684 13.91 27.58 -4.85
C ASN A 684 13.41 27.95 -3.45
N GLY A 685 13.51 29.23 -3.05
CA GLY A 685 13.13 29.67 -1.71
C GLY A 685 13.66 31.07 -1.36
N PHE A 686 14.03 31.27 -0.09
CA PHE A 686 14.60 32.53 0.38
C PHE A 686 15.55 32.36 1.56
N GLN A 687 16.52 33.28 1.64
CA GLN A 687 17.44 33.39 2.79
C GLN A 687 17.01 34.55 3.68
N LEU A 688 16.68 34.24 4.94
CA LEU A 688 16.37 35.26 5.96
C LEU A 688 17.62 35.60 6.76
N ASN A 689 18.01 36.87 6.74
CA ASN A 689 19.24 37.33 7.39
C ASN A 689 19.00 37.81 8.83
N ASP A 690 17.78 38.22 9.17
CA ASP A 690 17.37 38.64 10.49
C ASP A 690 16.08 37.90 10.92
N ALA A 691 15.98 37.51 12.20
CA ALA A 691 14.76 36.88 12.71
C ALA A 691 13.60 37.89 12.69
N ILE A 692 12.43 37.42 12.22
CA ILE A 692 11.23 38.29 12.11
C ILE A 692 10.00 37.55 12.61
N THR A 693 9.04 38.30 13.16
CA THR A 693 7.71 37.79 13.53
C THR A 693 6.65 38.47 12.68
N ILE A 694 5.90 37.66 11.90
CA ILE A 694 4.80 38.14 11.06
C ILE A 694 3.52 37.42 11.50
N ASP A 695 2.47 38.19 11.84
CA ASP A 695 1.16 37.67 12.27
C ASP A 695 1.25 36.61 13.40
N GLY A 696 2.20 36.78 14.33
CA GLY A 696 2.40 35.87 15.48
C GLY A 696 3.24 34.62 15.13
N THR A 697 3.64 34.43 13.86
CA THR A 697 4.57 33.39 13.46
C THR A 697 6.01 33.93 13.46
N SER A 698 6.89 33.29 14.22
CA SER A 698 8.31 33.67 14.29
C SER A 698 9.13 32.87 13.27
N PHE A 699 9.91 33.59 12.48
CA PHE A 699 10.86 33.03 11.52
C PHE A 699 12.28 33.27 12.05
N ASN A 700 13.04 32.19 12.12
CA ASN A 700 14.43 32.23 12.54
C ASN A 700 15.34 32.61 11.37
N ILE A 701 16.54 33.09 11.68
CA ILE A 701 17.60 33.30 10.67
C ILE A 701 17.91 31.97 10.01
N GLY A 702 18.00 31.96 8.69
CA GLY A 702 18.33 30.73 7.95
C GLY A 702 17.76 30.70 6.56
N ARG A 703 18.01 29.60 5.89
CA ARG A 703 17.44 29.29 4.59
C ARG A 703 16.06 28.66 4.71
N TYR A 704 15.12 29.11 3.92
CA TYR A 704 13.76 28.58 3.76
C TYR A 704 13.58 28.11 2.31
N ASP A 705 13.44 26.81 2.10
CA ASP A 705 13.27 26.22 0.78
C ASP A 705 11.88 25.63 0.60
N LEU A 706 11.38 25.64 -0.63
CA LEU A 706 10.14 24.96 -1.01
C LEU A 706 10.34 23.43 -0.99
N ALA A 707 11.53 22.95 -1.31
CA ALA A 707 11.93 21.55 -1.28
C ALA A 707 12.97 21.29 -0.18
N LYS A 708 12.88 20.11 0.48
CA LYS A 708 13.84 19.70 1.51
C LYS A 708 15.17 19.35 0.86
N THR A 709 16.19 20.16 1.10
CA THR A 709 17.59 19.83 0.79
C THR A 709 18.23 19.08 1.95
N ASN A 710 19.37 18.41 1.73
CA ASN A 710 20.01 17.50 2.73
C ASN A 710 20.61 18.20 3.96
N THR A 711 20.39 19.49 4.15
CA THR A 711 20.90 20.31 5.24
C THR A 711 19.78 20.80 6.16
N HIS A 712 20.12 21.25 7.36
CA HIS A 712 19.25 21.65 8.48
C HIS A 712 18.37 22.89 8.23
N GLU A 713 17.80 23.02 7.05
CA GLU A 713 17.09 24.19 6.58
C GLU A 713 15.58 24.09 6.84
N HIS A 714 14.95 25.26 6.91
CA HIS A 714 13.51 25.32 7.11
C HIS A 714 12.80 25.05 5.78
N VAL A 715 11.68 24.33 5.83
CA VAL A 715 10.84 24.09 4.66
C VAL A 715 9.56 24.92 4.79
N ILE A 716 9.22 25.67 3.71
CA ILE A 716 7.98 26.43 3.62
C ILE A 716 7.13 25.90 2.46
N ARG A 717 5.89 25.52 2.75
CA ARG A 717 4.97 24.85 1.82
C ARG A 717 3.60 25.51 1.87
N LEU A 718 2.71 25.15 0.94
CA LEU A 718 1.32 25.63 0.98
C LEU A 718 0.59 25.24 2.26
N ASN A 719 0.87 24.06 2.82
CA ASN A 719 0.30 23.59 4.07
C ASN A 719 0.94 24.20 5.34
N HIS A 720 1.98 25.03 5.20
CA HIS A 720 2.58 25.71 6.34
C HIS A 720 1.56 26.65 6.99
N PRO A 721 1.40 26.64 8.36
CA PRO A 721 0.35 27.43 9.04
C PRO A 721 0.36 28.92 8.69
N PHE A 722 1.55 29.51 8.58
CA PHE A 722 1.69 30.92 8.15
C PHE A 722 1.16 31.13 6.73
N VAL A 723 1.53 30.27 5.78
CA VAL A 723 1.10 30.37 4.37
C VAL A 723 -0.42 30.23 4.28
N GLN A 724 -1.01 29.28 4.98
CA GLN A 724 -2.46 29.10 5.02
C GLN A 724 -3.18 30.34 5.56
N SER A 725 -2.68 30.91 6.67
CA SER A 725 -3.22 32.15 7.24
C SER A 725 -3.10 33.32 6.26
N LEU A 726 -1.97 33.45 5.56
CA LEU A 726 -1.71 34.47 4.56
C LEU A 726 -2.69 34.39 3.39
N LEU A 727 -2.85 33.19 2.81
CA LEU A 727 -3.76 32.94 1.69
C LEU A 727 -5.21 33.19 2.09
N ASP A 728 -5.64 32.73 3.26
CA ASP A 728 -6.99 32.95 3.78
C ASP A 728 -7.27 34.44 4.03
N ARG A 729 -6.30 35.19 4.55
CA ARG A 729 -6.38 36.64 4.69
C ARG A 729 -6.57 37.34 3.36
N TYR A 730 -5.82 36.99 2.33
CA TYR A 730 -5.98 37.58 0.99
C TYR A 730 -7.33 37.21 0.35
N LYS A 731 -7.79 35.98 0.49
CA LYS A 731 -9.10 35.55 -0.03
C LYS A 731 -10.27 36.26 0.64
N ALA A 732 -10.14 36.62 1.92
CA ALA A 732 -11.18 37.29 2.68
C ALA A 732 -11.29 38.80 2.43
N GLN A 733 -10.30 39.42 1.77
CA GLN A 733 -10.31 40.87 1.54
C GLN A 733 -11.46 41.31 0.62
N THR A 734 -12.14 42.39 1.02
CA THR A 734 -13.06 43.10 0.15
C THR A 734 -12.30 44.19 -0.57
N LEU A 735 -12.16 44.06 -1.90
CA LEU A 735 -11.33 44.94 -2.70
C LEU A 735 -12.14 46.09 -3.30
N LYS A 736 -11.55 47.28 -3.29
CA LYS A 736 -12.12 48.45 -3.96
C LYS A 736 -11.84 48.41 -5.46
N PRO A 737 -12.69 49.03 -6.28
CA PRO A 737 -12.39 49.24 -7.69
C PRO A 737 -11.06 49.96 -7.85
N THR A 738 -10.20 49.47 -8.73
CA THR A 738 -8.82 49.95 -8.86
C THR A 738 -8.41 49.97 -10.33
N LYS A 739 -7.64 50.95 -10.72
CA LYS A 739 -6.94 50.99 -12.00
C LYS A 739 -5.58 50.37 -11.84
N LEU A 740 -5.26 49.34 -12.62
CA LEU A 740 -3.97 48.68 -12.66
C LEU A 740 -3.28 48.92 -14.02
N VAL A 741 -2.05 49.33 -13.95
CA VAL A 741 -1.18 49.43 -15.13
C VAL A 741 -0.18 48.28 -15.12
N PHE A 742 -0.26 47.40 -16.09
CA PHE A 742 0.64 46.27 -16.29
C PHE A 742 1.81 46.59 -17.17
N ASP A 743 2.96 46.03 -16.91
CA ASP A 743 4.18 46.21 -17.66
C ASP A 743 4.51 44.93 -18.45
N TYR A 744 4.27 44.98 -19.77
CA TYR A 744 4.51 43.83 -20.64
C TYR A 744 6.00 43.47 -20.74
N ASP A 745 6.85 44.51 -20.89
CA ASP A 745 8.28 44.28 -21.10
C ASP A 745 8.99 43.74 -19.88
N ALA A 746 8.54 44.13 -18.69
CA ALA A 746 9.10 43.64 -17.40
C ALA A 746 8.76 42.17 -17.12
N TYR A 747 7.87 41.51 -17.87
CA TYR A 747 7.53 40.11 -17.69
C TYR A 747 8.63 39.14 -18.14
N GLY A 748 9.48 39.59 -19.09
CA GLY A 748 10.61 38.80 -19.59
C GLY A 748 10.25 37.61 -20.49
N LEU A 749 8.99 37.31 -20.67
CA LEU A 749 8.45 36.27 -21.58
C LEU A 749 7.51 36.90 -22.61
N GLN A 750 7.50 36.37 -23.83
CA GLN A 750 6.56 36.82 -24.84
C GLN A 750 5.21 36.14 -24.70
N VAL A 751 4.18 36.93 -24.43
CA VAL A 751 2.78 36.48 -24.42
C VAL A 751 2.11 36.93 -25.72
N SER A 752 2.22 36.12 -26.77
CA SER A 752 1.79 36.48 -28.13
C SER A 752 0.35 36.99 -28.23
N SER A 753 -0.56 36.42 -27.42
CA SER A 753 -1.96 36.78 -27.42
C SER A 753 -2.25 38.15 -26.79
N LEU A 754 -1.40 38.64 -25.88
CA LEU A 754 -1.55 39.98 -25.27
C LEU A 754 -0.80 41.09 -26.05
N LYS A 755 0.09 40.73 -26.96
CA LYS A 755 0.86 41.66 -27.74
C LYS A 755 0.01 42.69 -28.54
N PRO A 756 -1.12 42.30 -29.14
CA PRO A 756 -1.98 43.27 -29.84
C PRO A 756 -2.57 44.34 -28.94
N PHE A 757 -2.67 44.09 -27.64
CA PHE A 757 -3.31 45.00 -26.68
C PHE A 757 -2.29 45.90 -25.94
N ILE A 758 -1.01 45.91 -26.36
CA ILE A 758 -0.02 46.85 -25.82
C ILE A 758 -0.41 48.26 -26.20
N GLY A 759 -0.55 49.12 -25.21
CA GLY A 759 -1.03 50.49 -25.37
C GLY A 759 -2.52 50.65 -25.06
N ASP A 760 -3.27 49.56 -25.07
CA ASP A 760 -4.73 49.57 -24.81
C ASP A 760 -5.05 49.61 -23.28
N SER A 761 -6.30 49.90 -23.02
CA SER A 761 -6.89 49.92 -21.71
C SER A 761 -8.34 49.38 -21.76
N GLY A 762 -8.85 48.94 -20.63
CA GLY A 762 -10.21 48.38 -20.59
C GLY A 762 -10.65 47.98 -19.19
N PHE A 763 -11.58 47.06 -19.11
CA PHE A 763 -12.14 46.57 -17.85
C PHE A 763 -11.95 45.07 -17.73
N LEU A 764 -11.75 44.58 -16.48
CA LEU A 764 -11.70 43.16 -16.15
C LEU A 764 -12.56 42.91 -14.91
N ILE A 765 -13.38 41.86 -14.99
CA ILE A 765 -14.14 41.32 -13.86
C ILE A 765 -13.64 39.94 -13.50
N ALA A 766 -13.50 39.69 -12.20
CA ALA A 766 -13.13 38.41 -11.62
C ALA A 766 -14.21 37.97 -10.63
N GLU A 767 -14.72 36.76 -10.81
CA GLU A 767 -15.70 36.12 -9.95
C GLU A 767 -15.30 34.67 -9.64
N LEU A 768 -15.72 34.17 -8.50
CA LEU A 768 -15.57 32.78 -8.08
C LEU A 768 -16.91 32.08 -8.25
N LEU A 769 -16.95 31.09 -9.13
CA LEU A 769 -18.08 30.20 -9.30
C LEU A 769 -17.86 28.97 -8.41
N GLU A 770 -18.78 28.74 -7.49
CA GLU A 770 -18.81 27.55 -6.64
C GLU A 770 -19.98 26.66 -7.06
N VAL A 771 -19.67 25.41 -7.38
CA VAL A 771 -20.65 24.41 -7.78
C VAL A 771 -20.52 23.21 -6.85
N SER A 772 -21.57 22.92 -6.09
CA SER A 772 -21.63 21.73 -5.25
C SER A 772 -22.53 20.71 -5.91
N SER A 773 -21.99 19.58 -6.33
CA SER A 773 -22.69 18.45 -6.91
C SER A 773 -21.96 17.14 -6.60
N LEU A 774 -22.65 16.02 -6.62
CA LEU A 774 -22.09 14.68 -6.33
C LEU A 774 -21.32 14.63 -4.99
N GLY A 775 -21.76 15.38 -3.99
CA GLY A 775 -21.11 15.46 -2.69
C GLY A 775 -19.79 16.23 -2.65
N ARG A 776 -19.36 16.85 -3.76
CA ARG A 776 -18.12 17.62 -3.88
C ARG A 776 -18.36 19.08 -4.20
N LEU A 777 -17.47 19.95 -3.74
CA LEU A 777 -17.43 21.37 -4.04
C LEU A 777 -16.33 21.64 -5.07
N GLU A 778 -16.71 22.24 -6.20
CA GLU A 778 -15.80 22.75 -7.23
C GLU A 778 -15.77 24.26 -7.24
N GLN A 779 -14.61 24.84 -7.48
CA GLN A 779 -14.39 26.27 -7.53
C GLN A 779 -13.69 26.67 -8.82
N HIS A 780 -14.31 27.56 -9.57
CA HIS A 780 -13.79 28.06 -10.85
C HIS A 780 -13.63 29.57 -10.79
N LEU A 781 -12.45 30.05 -11.17
CA LEU A 781 -12.22 31.48 -11.36
C LEU A 781 -12.74 31.88 -12.75
N VAL A 782 -13.79 32.66 -12.79
CA VAL A 782 -14.39 33.17 -14.02
C VAL A 782 -13.90 34.60 -14.25
N LEU A 783 -13.10 34.78 -15.30
CA LEU A 783 -12.49 36.04 -15.65
C LEU A 783 -12.99 36.48 -17.01
N SER A 784 -13.37 37.74 -17.16
CA SER A 784 -13.64 38.34 -18.47
C SER A 784 -12.98 39.73 -18.55
N ALA A 785 -12.45 40.06 -19.69
CA ALA A 785 -11.85 41.38 -19.97
C ALA A 785 -12.33 41.92 -21.31
N ILE A 786 -12.48 43.26 -21.38
CA ILE A 786 -12.87 44.00 -22.60
C ILE A 786 -12.01 45.23 -22.71
N THR A 787 -11.63 45.60 -23.92
CA THR A 787 -10.97 46.87 -24.20
C THR A 787 -11.94 48.04 -24.14
N ASN A 788 -11.48 49.27 -24.04
CA ASN A 788 -12.29 50.46 -24.14
C ASN A 788 -12.92 50.66 -25.56
N SER A 789 -12.34 50.02 -26.60
CA SER A 789 -12.92 49.94 -27.93
C SER A 789 -14.06 48.93 -28.07
N GLY A 790 -14.33 48.13 -27.07
CA GLY A 790 -15.40 47.15 -27.07
C GLY A 790 -14.95 45.74 -27.52
N GLU A 791 -13.67 45.47 -27.71
CA GLU A 791 -13.16 44.16 -28.07
C GLU A 791 -12.98 43.28 -26.82
N LEU A 792 -13.57 42.06 -26.85
CA LEU A 792 -13.46 41.08 -25.80
C LEU A 792 -12.14 40.31 -25.90
N LEU A 793 -11.40 40.16 -24.80
CA LEU A 793 -10.23 39.32 -24.75
C LEU A 793 -10.61 37.83 -24.78
N ALA A 794 -9.79 37.01 -25.43
CA ALA A 794 -9.95 35.54 -25.47
C ALA A 794 -10.01 34.91 -24.07
N ASP A 795 -10.45 33.66 -23.99
CA ASP A 795 -10.77 33.00 -22.70
C ASP A 795 -9.61 33.01 -21.70
N ASP A 796 -8.38 32.76 -22.15
CA ASP A 796 -7.20 32.70 -21.30
C ASP A 796 -6.47 34.03 -21.10
N ASP A 797 -6.77 35.05 -21.87
CA ASP A 797 -6.01 36.30 -21.85
C ASP A 797 -6.23 37.15 -20.60
N PRO A 798 -7.44 37.19 -19.98
CA PRO A 798 -7.62 37.84 -18.69
C PRO A 798 -6.76 37.24 -17.58
N ASP A 799 -6.56 35.90 -17.59
CA ASP A 799 -5.67 35.17 -16.68
C ASP A 799 -4.20 35.56 -16.89
N LYS A 800 -3.75 35.61 -18.15
CA LYS A 800 -2.40 36.04 -18.50
C LYS A 800 -2.13 37.48 -18.13
N LEU A 801 -3.13 38.36 -18.32
CA LEU A 801 -3.03 39.78 -17.97
C LEU A 801 -2.80 39.97 -16.45
N LEU A 802 -3.53 39.22 -15.59
CA LEU A 802 -3.35 39.28 -14.13
C LEU A 802 -2.02 38.72 -13.63
N LYS A 803 -1.32 37.94 -14.43
CA LYS A 803 0.01 37.39 -14.13
C LYS A 803 1.18 38.33 -14.50
N LEU A 804 0.90 39.41 -15.26
CA LEU A 804 1.94 40.39 -15.62
C LEU A 804 2.37 41.23 -14.41
N PRO A 805 3.61 41.69 -14.39
CA PRO A 805 4.11 42.66 -13.42
C PRO A 805 3.29 43.93 -13.41
N MET A 806 2.99 44.46 -12.22
CA MET A 806 2.29 45.71 -12.06
C MET A 806 3.27 46.87 -12.05
N LYS A 807 3.03 47.91 -12.84
CA LYS A 807 3.79 49.15 -12.88
C LYS A 807 3.26 50.20 -11.92
N SER A 808 1.94 50.35 -11.83
CA SER A 808 1.29 51.28 -10.92
C SER A 808 -0.17 50.92 -10.65
N GLN A 809 -0.69 51.38 -9.51
CA GLN A 809 -2.09 51.21 -9.15
C GLN A 809 -2.67 52.55 -8.63
N ALA A 810 -3.98 52.76 -8.86
CA ALA A 810 -4.72 53.91 -8.33
C ALA A 810 -6.16 53.46 -7.95
N GLU A 811 -6.64 53.82 -6.77
CA GLU A 811 -8.04 53.56 -6.41
C GLU A 811 -8.98 54.44 -7.24
N THR A 812 -10.08 53.90 -7.70
CA THR A 812 -11.12 54.57 -8.48
C THR A 812 -12.41 54.59 -7.69
N ALA A 813 -13.15 55.69 -7.73
CA ALA A 813 -14.35 55.83 -6.92
C ALA A 813 -15.49 54.84 -7.35
N GLN A 814 -15.62 54.58 -8.66
CA GLN A 814 -16.61 53.65 -9.21
C GLN A 814 -16.18 53.21 -10.62
N ILE A 815 -16.34 51.94 -10.92
CA ILE A 815 -16.17 51.40 -12.27
C ILE A 815 -17.55 50.98 -12.79
N VAL A 816 -17.97 51.51 -13.92
CA VAL A 816 -19.19 51.11 -14.62
C VAL A 816 -18.80 50.15 -15.74
N LEU A 817 -19.14 48.87 -15.56
CA LEU A 817 -18.84 47.85 -16.54
C LEU A 817 -19.78 47.95 -17.75
N PRO A 818 -19.27 47.87 -18.98
CA PRO A 818 -20.06 47.68 -20.19
C PRO A 818 -20.97 46.46 -20.09
N GLU A 819 -22.12 46.46 -20.72
CA GLU A 819 -23.06 45.33 -20.71
C GLU A 819 -22.47 44.11 -21.42
N GLN A 820 -21.64 44.30 -22.41
CA GLN A 820 -20.97 43.24 -23.18
C GLN A 820 -20.06 42.33 -22.28
N ILE A 821 -19.30 42.92 -21.36
CA ILE A 821 -18.45 42.11 -20.47
C ILE A 821 -19.28 41.29 -19.44
N ARG A 822 -20.44 41.83 -19.03
CA ARG A 822 -21.36 41.11 -18.15
C ARG A 822 -22.01 39.93 -18.88
N LEU A 823 -22.39 40.14 -20.15
CA LEU A 823 -22.92 39.06 -20.99
C LEU A 823 -21.83 37.96 -21.20
N GLU A 824 -20.63 38.37 -21.53
CA GLU A 824 -19.54 37.41 -21.69
C GLU A 824 -19.22 36.63 -20.39
N GLN A 825 -19.28 37.29 -19.24
CA GLN A 825 -19.11 36.63 -17.94
C GLN A 825 -20.16 35.54 -17.70
N GLU A 826 -21.42 35.84 -18.04
CA GLU A 826 -22.52 34.88 -17.94
C GLU A 826 -22.35 33.74 -18.97
N ASN A 827 -21.90 34.02 -20.17
CA ASN A 827 -21.61 33.01 -21.20
C ASN A 827 -20.47 32.07 -20.75
N ARG A 828 -19.38 32.60 -20.14
CA ARG A 828 -18.28 31.79 -19.61
C ARG A 828 -18.75 30.89 -18.46
N LYS A 829 -19.52 31.45 -17.53
CA LYS A 829 -20.15 30.69 -16.46
C LYS A 829 -20.99 29.53 -17.01
N ASN A 830 -21.85 29.79 -18.00
CA ASN A 830 -22.75 28.80 -18.60
C ASN A 830 -21.93 27.69 -19.30
N ARG A 831 -20.87 28.03 -20.01
CA ARG A 831 -19.95 27.04 -20.61
C ARG A 831 -19.32 26.11 -19.56
N ILE A 832 -18.86 26.66 -18.41
CA ILE A 832 -18.30 25.86 -17.31
C ILE A 832 -19.38 24.94 -16.74
N LEU A 833 -20.57 25.44 -16.47
CA LEU A 833 -21.71 24.64 -15.97
C LEU A 833 -22.07 23.51 -16.93
N GLU A 834 -22.09 23.78 -18.24
CA GLU A 834 -22.35 22.77 -19.28
C GLU A 834 -21.27 21.66 -19.26
N GLN A 835 -19.99 22.03 -19.16
CA GLN A 835 -18.89 21.06 -19.03
C GLN A 835 -19.03 20.20 -17.79
N ILE A 836 -19.37 20.80 -16.64
CA ILE A 836 -19.65 20.08 -15.39
C ILE A 836 -20.83 19.11 -15.56
N ASN A 837 -21.92 19.56 -16.22
CA ASN A 837 -23.09 18.73 -16.45
C ASN A 837 -22.77 17.52 -17.33
N VAL A 838 -22.09 17.72 -18.46
CA VAL A 838 -21.70 16.62 -19.36
C VAL A 838 -20.81 15.60 -18.63
N ARG A 839 -19.86 16.08 -17.85
CA ARG A 839 -18.98 15.21 -17.05
C ARG A 839 -19.78 14.43 -15.98
N ASN A 840 -20.63 15.10 -15.21
CA ASN A 840 -21.42 14.48 -14.14
C ASN A 840 -22.43 13.47 -14.68
N LEU A 841 -23.04 13.73 -15.84
CA LEU A 841 -23.87 12.76 -16.54
C LEU A 841 -23.06 11.51 -16.93
N GLY A 842 -21.82 11.67 -17.39
CA GLY A 842 -20.95 10.54 -17.68
C GLY A 842 -20.64 9.67 -16.44
N PHE A 843 -20.48 10.26 -15.26
CA PHE A 843 -20.31 9.50 -14.00
C PHE A 843 -21.61 8.79 -13.61
N PHE A 844 -22.73 9.46 -13.75
CA PHE A 844 -24.04 8.88 -13.47
C PHE A 844 -24.34 7.68 -14.38
N ASP A 845 -24.09 7.80 -15.69
CA ASP A 845 -24.28 6.70 -16.64
C ASP A 845 -23.41 5.48 -16.29
N GLN A 846 -22.16 5.72 -15.90
CA GLN A 846 -21.26 4.63 -15.44
C GLN A 846 -21.81 3.93 -14.21
N GLU A 847 -22.37 4.67 -13.28
CA GLU A 847 -22.93 4.12 -12.04
C GLU A 847 -24.23 3.34 -12.30
N ILE A 848 -25.09 3.84 -13.22
CA ILE A 848 -26.28 3.10 -13.67
C ILE A 848 -25.87 1.76 -14.30
N ILE A 849 -24.91 1.75 -15.21
CA ILE A 849 -24.43 0.52 -15.85
C ILE A 849 -23.94 -0.49 -14.77
N LYS A 850 -23.27 -0.01 -13.73
CA LYS A 850 -22.84 -0.86 -12.61
C LYS A 850 -24.03 -1.43 -11.83
N LEU A 851 -25.03 -0.59 -11.50
CA LEU A 851 -26.23 -1.03 -10.78
C LEU A 851 -27.11 -1.97 -11.61
N ASP A 852 -27.21 -1.75 -12.92
CA ASP A 852 -27.88 -2.68 -13.83
C ASP A 852 -27.18 -4.04 -13.85
N GLY A 853 -25.85 -4.04 -13.99
CA GLY A 853 -25.06 -5.26 -13.94
C GLY A 853 -25.18 -6.00 -12.61
N TRP A 854 -25.20 -5.26 -11.49
CA TRP A 854 -25.42 -5.82 -10.16
C TRP A 854 -26.81 -6.47 -10.02
N ALA A 855 -27.86 -5.81 -10.46
CA ALA A 855 -29.23 -6.33 -10.41
C ALA A 855 -29.38 -7.59 -11.29
N ASP A 856 -28.83 -7.56 -12.50
CA ASP A 856 -28.83 -8.70 -13.41
C ASP A 856 -28.04 -9.89 -12.83
N ASP A 857 -26.89 -9.65 -12.19
CA ASP A 857 -26.10 -10.72 -11.55
C ASP A 857 -26.90 -11.40 -10.43
N LEU A 858 -27.56 -10.62 -9.57
CA LEU A 858 -28.39 -11.19 -8.48
C LEU A 858 -29.57 -12.01 -9.04
N LYS A 859 -30.22 -11.50 -10.09
CA LYS A 859 -31.33 -12.24 -10.74
C LYS A 859 -30.83 -13.55 -11.37
N ASN A 860 -29.72 -13.48 -12.09
CA ASN A 860 -29.09 -14.67 -12.69
C ASN A 860 -28.65 -15.68 -11.62
N GLY A 861 -28.12 -15.22 -10.48
CA GLY A 861 -27.74 -16.06 -9.34
C GLY A 861 -28.90 -16.87 -8.81
N LEU A 862 -30.10 -16.25 -8.67
CA LEU A 862 -31.33 -16.95 -8.26
C LEU A 862 -31.75 -18.03 -9.26
N GLU A 863 -31.65 -17.76 -10.55
CA GLU A 863 -31.98 -18.77 -11.59
C GLU A 863 -30.99 -19.93 -11.60
N VAL A 864 -29.69 -19.64 -11.41
CA VAL A 864 -28.64 -20.67 -11.34
C VAL A 864 -28.83 -21.54 -10.10
N GLU A 865 -29.17 -20.98 -8.94
CA GLU A 865 -29.47 -21.77 -7.73
C GLU A 865 -30.60 -22.77 -7.98
N ILE A 866 -31.66 -22.35 -8.67
CA ILE A 866 -32.77 -23.25 -9.06
C ILE A 866 -32.29 -24.35 -10.01
N LYS A 867 -31.46 -24.03 -11.00
CA LYS A 867 -30.89 -25.02 -11.95
C LYS A 867 -29.96 -26.02 -11.25
N GLU A 868 -29.16 -25.57 -10.28
CA GLU A 868 -28.32 -26.49 -9.48
C GLU A 868 -29.13 -27.44 -8.62
N ILE A 869 -30.19 -26.95 -7.99
CA ILE A 869 -31.11 -27.80 -7.26
C ILE A 869 -31.83 -28.82 -8.19
N ASP A 870 -32.24 -28.42 -9.40
CA ASP A 870 -32.79 -29.34 -10.41
C ASP A 870 -31.78 -30.44 -10.81
N LYS A 871 -30.47 -30.09 -10.86
CA LYS A 871 -29.37 -31.02 -11.12
C LYS A 871 -29.17 -32.00 -9.94
N ALA A 872 -29.15 -31.47 -8.70
CA ALA A 872 -29.03 -32.27 -7.50
C ALA A 872 -30.23 -33.24 -7.32
N ILE A 873 -31.46 -32.81 -7.66
CA ILE A 873 -32.62 -33.67 -7.68
C ILE A 873 -32.44 -34.84 -8.66
N LYS A 874 -31.92 -34.60 -9.88
CA LYS A 874 -31.63 -35.65 -10.84
C LYS A 874 -30.58 -36.63 -10.34
N GLU A 875 -29.54 -36.15 -9.70
CA GLU A 875 -28.47 -36.98 -9.10
C GLU A 875 -29.00 -37.82 -7.93
N ALA A 876 -29.76 -37.19 -7.03
CA ALA A 876 -30.40 -37.91 -5.90
C ALA A 876 -31.32 -39.02 -6.40
N ARG A 877 -32.11 -38.78 -7.46
CA ARG A 877 -32.94 -39.80 -8.12
C ARG A 877 -32.11 -40.95 -8.67
N LYS A 878 -31.01 -40.64 -9.36
CA LYS A 878 -30.10 -41.64 -9.93
C LYS A 878 -29.46 -42.47 -8.83
N SER A 879 -28.99 -41.83 -7.76
CA SER A 879 -28.39 -42.49 -6.59
C SER A 879 -29.38 -43.36 -5.86
N ALA A 880 -30.63 -42.90 -5.68
CA ALA A 880 -31.73 -43.72 -5.10
C ALA A 880 -32.04 -44.94 -5.93
N THR A 881 -31.86 -44.90 -7.29
CA THR A 881 -32.13 -46.06 -8.16
C THR A 881 -30.98 -47.08 -8.12
N ILE A 882 -29.75 -46.65 -7.88
CA ILE A 882 -28.53 -47.49 -7.87
C ILE A 882 -28.21 -48.01 -6.47
N ALA A 883 -28.81 -47.44 -5.41
CA ALA A 883 -28.55 -47.77 -4.00
C ALA A 883 -28.74 -49.28 -3.68
N ALA A 884 -27.70 -49.89 -3.15
CA ALA A 884 -27.66 -51.33 -2.85
C ALA A 884 -28.40 -51.70 -1.56
N SER A 885 -28.60 -50.72 -0.62
CA SER A 885 -29.33 -50.98 0.64
C SER A 885 -30.66 -50.24 0.69
N LEU A 886 -31.63 -50.78 1.40
CA LEU A 886 -32.92 -50.13 1.65
C LEU A 886 -32.76 -48.81 2.43
N GLN A 887 -31.82 -48.80 3.35
CA GLN A 887 -31.53 -47.60 4.17
C GLN A 887 -30.99 -46.44 3.32
N ASP A 888 -30.07 -46.74 2.43
CA ASP A 888 -29.49 -45.72 1.53
C ASP A 888 -30.54 -45.18 0.56
N LYS A 889 -31.40 -46.09 0.05
CA LYS A 889 -32.50 -45.68 -0.83
C LYS A 889 -33.48 -44.76 -0.14
N LEU A 890 -33.81 -45.02 1.11
CA LEU A 890 -34.66 -44.14 1.93
C LEU A 890 -33.99 -42.79 2.22
N ASN A 891 -32.70 -42.77 2.49
CA ASN A 891 -31.95 -41.54 2.72
C ASN A 891 -31.95 -40.66 1.45
N TRP A 892 -31.65 -41.25 0.28
CA TRP A 892 -31.69 -40.53 -0.99
C TRP A 892 -33.10 -40.02 -1.34
N GLN A 893 -34.16 -40.78 -1.03
CA GLN A 893 -35.52 -40.30 -1.23
C GLN A 893 -35.91 -39.16 -0.29
N LYS A 894 -35.40 -39.13 0.95
CA LYS A 894 -35.57 -37.98 1.85
C LYS A 894 -34.85 -36.74 1.28
N THR A 895 -33.59 -36.87 0.90
CA THR A 895 -32.81 -35.78 0.27
C THR A 895 -33.51 -35.25 -0.98
N GLN A 896 -34.04 -36.14 -1.83
CA GLN A 896 -34.81 -35.72 -3.02
C GLN A 896 -36.04 -34.87 -2.64
N ARG A 897 -36.82 -35.30 -1.64
CA ARG A 897 -37.99 -34.53 -1.18
C ARG A 897 -37.64 -33.18 -0.61
N GLU A 898 -36.57 -33.10 0.17
CA GLU A 898 -36.06 -31.85 0.74
C GLU A 898 -35.64 -30.88 -0.38
N LEU A 899 -34.92 -31.37 -1.36
CA LEU A 899 -34.52 -30.58 -2.54
C LEU A 899 -35.72 -30.14 -3.38
N GLU A 900 -36.72 -31.00 -3.58
CA GLU A 900 -37.95 -30.64 -4.30
C GLU A 900 -38.75 -29.58 -3.55
N MET A 901 -38.83 -29.65 -2.22
CA MET A 901 -39.46 -28.63 -1.38
C MET A 901 -38.69 -27.29 -1.49
N LYS A 902 -37.36 -27.35 -1.37
CA LYS A 902 -36.51 -26.16 -1.49
C LYS A 902 -36.68 -25.52 -2.87
N ARG A 903 -36.64 -26.29 -3.96
CA ARG A 903 -36.89 -25.80 -5.31
C ARG A 903 -38.24 -25.12 -5.47
N THR A 904 -39.30 -25.76 -4.95
CA THR A 904 -40.67 -25.21 -5.06
C THR A 904 -40.81 -23.90 -4.30
N LYS A 905 -40.17 -23.83 -3.12
CA LYS A 905 -40.09 -22.57 -2.35
C LYS A 905 -39.38 -21.48 -3.14
N LEU A 906 -38.16 -21.73 -3.63
CA LEU A 906 -37.39 -20.78 -4.40
C LEU A 906 -38.11 -20.33 -5.70
N ARG A 907 -38.75 -21.24 -6.42
CA ARG A 907 -39.53 -20.87 -7.62
C ARG A 907 -40.76 -20.00 -7.30
N ARG A 908 -41.35 -20.16 -6.13
CA ARG A 908 -42.48 -19.32 -5.70
C ARG A 908 -41.98 -17.92 -5.29
N GLU A 909 -40.83 -17.86 -4.64
CA GLU A 909 -40.22 -16.62 -4.15
C GLU A 909 -39.39 -15.90 -5.23
N LEU A 910 -39.17 -16.52 -6.39
CA LEU A 910 -38.29 -15.97 -7.43
C LEU A 910 -38.76 -14.59 -7.91
N PHE A 911 -40.04 -14.47 -8.24
CA PHE A 911 -40.57 -13.19 -8.75
C PHE A 911 -40.58 -12.11 -7.67
N ASP A 912 -40.97 -12.46 -6.43
CA ASP A 912 -40.96 -11.51 -5.32
C ASP A 912 -39.53 -10.99 -5.05
N ARG A 913 -38.50 -11.86 -5.11
CA ARG A 913 -37.09 -11.46 -4.95
C ARG A 913 -36.56 -10.67 -6.14
N GLN A 914 -36.97 -10.99 -7.36
CA GLN A 914 -36.61 -10.21 -8.53
C GLN A 914 -37.22 -8.80 -8.46
N ASP A 915 -38.48 -8.67 -8.06
CA ASP A 915 -39.14 -7.38 -7.84
C ASP A 915 -38.47 -6.58 -6.71
N GLU A 916 -38.02 -7.24 -5.63
CA GLU A 916 -37.28 -6.62 -4.54
C GLU A 916 -35.91 -6.07 -5.01
N ILE A 917 -35.19 -6.83 -5.86
CA ILE A 917 -33.93 -6.38 -6.47
C ILE A 917 -34.17 -5.16 -7.35
N ASP A 918 -35.23 -5.17 -8.17
CA ASP A 918 -35.57 -4.04 -9.02
C ASP A 918 -35.97 -2.80 -8.20
N MET A 919 -36.66 -2.98 -7.09
CA MET A 919 -37.03 -1.92 -6.18
C MET A 919 -35.77 -1.31 -5.50
N GLN A 920 -34.84 -2.13 -5.01
CA GLN A 920 -33.56 -1.70 -4.44
C GLN A 920 -32.71 -0.95 -5.47
N ARG A 921 -32.62 -1.48 -6.71
CA ARG A 921 -31.94 -0.81 -7.81
C ARG A 921 -32.53 0.58 -8.09
N ASN A 922 -33.86 0.67 -8.21
CA ASN A 922 -34.54 1.95 -8.50
C ASN A 922 -34.39 2.94 -7.32
N GLU A 923 -34.37 2.48 -6.08
CA GLU A 923 -34.10 3.32 -4.92
C GLU A 923 -32.68 3.90 -4.96
N LEU A 924 -31.67 3.06 -5.28
CA LEU A 924 -30.28 3.50 -5.44
C LEU A 924 -30.13 4.52 -6.59
N ILE A 925 -30.81 4.29 -7.72
CA ILE A 925 -30.81 5.26 -8.83
C ILE A 925 -31.44 6.58 -8.38
N GLY A 926 -32.55 6.56 -7.65
CA GLY A 926 -33.19 7.78 -7.11
C GLY A 926 -32.29 8.52 -6.12
N GLN A 927 -31.50 7.82 -5.33
CA GLN A 927 -30.49 8.44 -4.45
C GLN A 927 -29.38 9.12 -5.27
N LEU A 928 -28.92 8.50 -6.36
CA LEU A 928 -27.92 9.08 -7.27
C LEU A 928 -28.46 10.30 -8.02
N GLU A 929 -29.70 10.26 -8.47
CA GLU A 929 -30.38 11.42 -9.09
C GLU A 929 -30.41 12.61 -8.14
N GLY A 930 -30.72 12.39 -6.87
CA GLY A 930 -30.68 13.44 -5.84
C GLY A 930 -29.28 14.04 -5.63
N GLN A 931 -28.20 13.29 -5.87
CA GLN A 931 -26.83 13.79 -5.79
C GLN A 931 -26.41 14.64 -7.00
N LEU A 932 -27.10 14.51 -8.12
CA LEU A 932 -26.87 15.35 -9.31
C LEU A 932 -27.38 16.79 -9.14
N GLU A 933 -28.26 17.05 -8.15
CA GLU A 933 -28.73 18.41 -7.88
C GLU A 933 -27.52 19.33 -7.59
N GLN A 934 -27.46 20.42 -8.34
CA GLN A 934 -26.38 21.40 -8.24
C GLN A 934 -26.78 22.58 -7.37
N LYS A 935 -25.93 22.93 -6.42
CA LYS A 935 -26.00 24.21 -5.73
C LYS A 935 -24.92 25.12 -6.30
N ILE A 936 -25.39 26.21 -6.95
CA ILE A 936 -24.51 27.14 -7.65
C ILE A 936 -24.48 28.45 -6.84
N ALA A 937 -23.29 28.91 -6.52
CA ALA A 937 -23.03 30.21 -5.92
C ALA A 937 -22.03 30.99 -6.77
N MET A 938 -22.24 32.31 -6.88
CA MET A 938 -21.33 33.21 -7.58
C MET A 938 -20.89 34.31 -6.61
N LYS A 939 -19.57 34.40 -6.38
CA LYS A 939 -18.98 35.41 -5.52
C LYS A 939 -18.13 36.36 -6.33
N LYS A 940 -18.50 37.63 -6.34
CA LYS A 940 -17.68 38.66 -6.96
C LYS A 940 -16.41 38.87 -6.14
N LEU A 941 -15.25 38.77 -6.77
CA LEU A 941 -13.93 39.01 -6.15
C LEU A 941 -13.55 40.48 -6.31
N PHE A 942 -13.35 40.92 -7.55
CA PHE A 942 -13.00 42.33 -7.84
C PHE A 942 -13.35 42.73 -9.26
N VAL A 943 -13.27 44.04 -9.48
CA VAL A 943 -13.32 44.68 -10.80
C VAL A 943 -12.17 45.65 -10.91
N ILE A 944 -11.48 45.65 -12.02
CA ILE A 944 -10.38 46.60 -12.32
C ILE A 944 -10.59 47.32 -13.66
N GLU A 945 -10.05 48.52 -13.74
CA GLU A 945 -9.66 49.14 -15.00
C GLU A 945 -8.21 48.72 -15.27
N TRP A 946 -7.95 48.08 -16.41
CA TRP A 946 -6.60 47.68 -16.77
C TRP A 946 -6.05 48.55 -17.86
N GLN A 947 -4.72 48.73 -17.87
CA GLN A 947 -3.94 49.33 -18.96
C GLN A 947 -2.68 48.48 -19.14
N LEU A 948 -2.36 48.12 -20.41
CA LEU A 948 -1.17 47.38 -20.75
C LEU A 948 -0.14 48.29 -21.36
N ARG A 949 1.08 48.33 -20.87
CA ARG A 949 2.19 49.17 -21.35
C ARG A 949 3.45 48.37 -21.58
#